data_278c9358efc7855e07dccffdfd3cca8c
#
_entry.id   278c9358efc7855e07dccffdfd3cca8c
#
_cell.length_a   1.000
_cell.length_b   1.000
_cell.length_c   1.000
_cell.angle_alpha   90.00
_cell.angle_beta   90.00
_cell.angle_gamma   90.00
#
_symmetry.space_group_name_H-M   'P 1'
#
loop_
_entity.id
_entity.type
_entity.pdbx_description
1 polymer ?
#
loop_
_entity_poly.entity_id
_entity_poly.type
_entity_poly.pdbx_seq_one_letter_code
_entity_poly.pdbx_strand_id
1 'polypeptide(L)'
;MDRRIIALIPLVATMLSGVLLPQGISAKKKKVTMPKVELSGAAKDSADFMKNLKDAKVCKGMFNTYFDKKNKLWIELPDSVLDCTYLLVNRVNSLSTTKDYVAGQMACNPMLIRFTRDDNNVYLHLIQTASEVPADDPIKVSFDRNFVDPVLKAFKIANKNKDGVFIDVTSFFGGNEKVISPIKEANPLAKLLGGKEGIKGTFYADGSSIVSVKSFPENVEIKSRLAYTTSSATQPYTVVMSRSIVRLPDEPMAMRIHDNRVGYFSELKNKYSSSTDGAKPYEVITRHRLEPRDEDREAYFAGKLVEPKKKIVFYVDSAFPEKWRGAVKEGIEYWNTAFEAAGFKNAIEARDYPADDPDFDPDDIRYSCVRYCVTPTANAMGPSYTDPRTGEILGADVIWYHNILELVHNWRFTQTAAVDPRVRTKVFADSVMYESLTYVAAHEIGHCLGLMHNMGASHSFTLDNLRDPEFTQKHGTTPSIMDYARNNFVAQPGDFERGVRLTPPPVGVYDIHAINWGYRLIPGAKTMEDEKPTLEKWIREKDGDKMYEFGAQQFLGLIDPTDQTEDLGNDHLKAGDMSISNLKIIMDNFEDWAGDKGEHYESLSDMYKAVVSQYLRHVGHVYPYIGGVEFKEIRQGMNDGDARNFIPKARQREAMKWLLNQARTCDWLTPPSLMAKWEEPYEWKEKMQRNIVACLLISTNLQRIKEGGRLDPVNNYKLRDYMDDAIHSIFEATYKGKALDATERNLQASAIGVMVNYSGLKPKEQKASSSKSLSIVDEFAMTLAESTVPQLPCGLAHLETAADHDEARSFLRILLNQTALPVTEMQPMMTARLKEIMNLYKTKRASAPDADTRDFYDYQILAIGKILKND
;
A
#
# COMPACT_ATOMS: atom_id res chain seq x y z
N MET A 1 13.95 17.15 21.52
CA MET A 1 13.90 15.73 21.18
C MET A 1 12.76 15.12 22.01
N ASP A 2 11.66 14.86 21.39
CA ASP A 2 10.48 14.35 22.08
C ASP A 2 10.72 12.88 22.45
N ARG A 3 10.46 12.49 23.71
CA ARG A 3 10.62 11.11 24.20
C ARG A 3 9.83 10.07 23.39
N ARG A 4 8.96 10.50 22.52
CA ARG A 4 8.14 9.65 21.62
C ARG A 4 8.93 9.06 20.44
N ILE A 5 9.94 9.75 19.93
CA ILE A 5 10.78 9.26 18.83
C ILE A 5 11.79 8.21 19.34
N ILE A 6 12.27 8.37 20.58
CA ILE A 6 13.19 7.41 21.20
C ILE A 6 12.48 6.08 21.55
N ALA A 7 11.16 6.10 21.79
CA ALA A 7 10.38 4.88 22.04
C ALA A 7 10.05 4.09 20.76
N LEU A 8 10.14 4.69 19.58
CA LEU A 8 9.88 4.01 18.30
C LEU A 8 11.08 3.17 17.81
N ILE A 9 12.30 3.61 18.11
CA ILE A 9 13.51 2.88 17.68
C ILE A 9 13.58 1.45 18.27
N PRO A 10 13.24 1.21 19.55
CA PRO A 10 13.14 -0.17 20.07
C PRO A 10 11.98 -0.97 19.49
N LEU A 11 10.88 -0.31 19.08
CA LEU A 11 9.71 -1.00 18.52
C LEU A 11 9.99 -1.50 17.09
N VAL A 12 10.66 -0.68 16.27
CA VAL A 12 11.06 -1.06 14.90
C VAL A 12 12.13 -2.16 14.94
N ALA A 13 13.09 -2.08 15.86
CA ALA A 13 14.09 -3.15 16.05
C ALA A 13 13.44 -4.46 16.53
N THR A 14 12.32 -4.39 17.28
CA THR A 14 11.60 -5.58 17.77
C THR A 14 10.72 -6.18 16.66
N MET A 15 10.22 -5.37 15.72
CA MET A 15 9.51 -5.87 14.55
C MET A 15 10.43 -6.58 13.56
N LEU A 16 11.69 -6.14 13.45
CA LEU A 16 12.71 -6.79 12.61
C LEU A 16 13.29 -8.06 13.23
N SER A 17 13.17 -8.26 14.56
CA SER A 17 13.76 -9.42 15.25
C SER A 17 12.78 -10.53 15.61
N GLY A 18 11.48 -10.38 15.37
CA GLY A 18 10.48 -11.47 15.52
C GLY A 18 10.42 -12.19 16.88
N VAL A 19 10.92 -11.59 17.97
CA VAL A 19 10.95 -12.24 19.29
C VAL A 19 10.20 -11.39 20.32
N LEU A 20 8.98 -11.75 20.60
CA LEU A 20 8.24 -11.37 21.79
C LEU A 20 8.58 -12.34 22.93
N LEU A 21 9.29 -11.87 23.93
CA LEU A 21 9.49 -12.61 25.17
C LEU A 21 8.19 -12.59 26.00
N PRO A 22 7.68 -13.73 26.47
CA PRO A 22 6.50 -13.75 27.31
C PRO A 22 6.84 -13.26 28.73
N GLN A 23 6.06 -12.28 29.21
CA GLN A 23 6.06 -11.89 30.61
C GLN A 23 5.43 -13.01 31.45
N GLY A 24 6.13 -13.42 32.50
CA GLY A 24 5.76 -14.52 33.37
C GLY A 24 4.46 -14.27 34.14
N ILE A 25 3.54 -15.20 34.00
CA ILE A 25 2.34 -15.31 34.84
C ILE A 25 2.62 -16.27 35.98
N SER A 26 2.55 -15.77 37.22
CA SER A 26 2.65 -16.55 38.43
C SER A 26 1.47 -17.52 38.58
N ALA A 27 1.71 -18.80 38.42
CA ALA A 27 0.69 -19.84 38.55
C ALA A 27 0.53 -20.32 39.99
N LYS A 28 -0.63 -20.12 40.59
CA LYS A 28 -1.04 -20.80 41.82
C LYS A 28 -1.27 -22.29 41.51
N LYS A 29 -0.46 -23.16 42.17
CA LYS A 29 -0.63 -24.63 42.12
C LYS A 29 -2.01 -25.05 42.69
N LYS A 30 -2.90 -25.54 41.83
CA LYS A 30 -4.02 -26.41 42.28
C LYS A 30 -3.63 -27.86 42.02
N LYS A 31 -3.72 -28.68 43.08
CA LYS A 31 -3.59 -30.15 42.99
C LYS A 31 -4.75 -30.69 42.13
N VAL A 32 -4.42 -31.33 41.04
CA VAL A 32 -5.38 -32.10 40.22
C VAL A 32 -5.27 -33.55 40.66
N THR A 33 -6.36 -34.09 41.16
CA THR A 33 -6.52 -35.53 41.40
C THR A 33 -7.01 -36.18 40.11
N MET A 34 -6.25 -37.11 39.59
CA MET A 34 -6.65 -37.89 38.41
C MET A 34 -7.79 -38.88 38.72
N PRO A 35 -8.85 -38.97 37.91
CA PRO A 35 -9.83 -40.06 38.08
C PRO A 35 -9.31 -41.35 37.40
N LYS A 36 -9.55 -42.47 38.05
CA LYS A 36 -9.33 -43.80 37.47
C LYS A 36 -10.29 -44.06 36.30
N VAL A 37 -9.71 -44.44 35.17
CA VAL A 37 -10.46 -44.84 33.98
C VAL A 37 -10.73 -46.33 34.05
N GLU A 38 -12.00 -46.71 34.10
CA GLU A 38 -12.45 -48.09 33.86
C GLU A 38 -12.60 -48.36 32.37
N LEU A 39 -11.88 -49.35 31.90
CA LEU A 39 -11.81 -49.76 30.47
C LEU A 39 -12.94 -50.76 30.15
N SER A 40 -14.19 -50.31 30.02
CA SER A 40 -15.29 -51.10 29.51
C SER A 40 -16.35 -50.40 28.69
N GLY A 41 -16.12 -49.17 28.22
CA GLY A 41 -17.10 -48.34 27.47
C GLY A 41 -16.77 -48.08 26.02
N ALA A 42 -15.53 -48.23 25.60
CA ALA A 42 -14.99 -47.63 24.33
C ALA A 42 -15.71 -48.09 23.04
N ALA A 43 -16.07 -49.36 22.93
CA ALA A 43 -16.79 -49.86 21.73
C ALA A 43 -18.26 -49.43 21.68
N LYS A 44 -18.90 -49.28 22.85
CA LYS A 44 -20.30 -48.83 22.91
C LYS A 44 -20.36 -47.32 22.66
N ASP A 45 -19.43 -46.56 23.22
CA ASP A 45 -19.35 -45.11 23.03
C ASP A 45 -19.07 -44.75 21.56
N SER A 46 -18.25 -45.55 20.87
CA SER A 46 -17.98 -45.38 19.43
C SER A 46 -19.23 -45.62 18.57
N ALA A 47 -19.99 -46.68 18.86
CA ALA A 47 -21.24 -46.99 18.14
C ALA A 47 -22.32 -45.91 18.39
N ASP A 48 -22.43 -45.39 19.59
CA ASP A 48 -23.37 -44.32 19.95
C ASP A 48 -22.92 -42.97 19.33
N PHE A 49 -21.65 -42.70 19.24
CA PHE A 49 -21.10 -41.53 18.53
C PHE A 49 -21.50 -41.56 17.04
N MET A 50 -21.22 -42.66 16.35
CA MET A 50 -21.52 -42.81 14.91
C MET A 50 -23.07 -42.78 14.66
N LYS A 51 -23.87 -43.29 15.59
CA LYS A 51 -25.31 -43.20 15.51
C LYS A 51 -25.80 -41.74 15.60
N ASN A 52 -25.17 -40.91 16.43
CA ASN A 52 -25.50 -39.49 16.52
C ASN A 52 -25.13 -38.70 15.25
N LEU A 53 -24.13 -39.17 14.49
CA LEU A 53 -23.72 -38.57 13.19
C LEU A 53 -24.53 -39.09 11.98
N LYS A 54 -25.44 -40.08 12.17
CA LYS A 54 -26.17 -40.71 11.07
C LYS A 54 -26.98 -39.72 10.21
N ASP A 55 -27.50 -38.67 10.87
CA ASP A 55 -28.30 -37.62 10.25
C ASP A 55 -27.48 -36.34 9.91
N ALA A 56 -26.19 -36.36 10.06
CA ALA A 56 -25.31 -35.22 9.71
C ALA A 56 -25.18 -35.11 8.18
N LYS A 57 -25.09 -33.87 7.72
CA LYS A 57 -24.66 -33.62 6.31
C LYS A 57 -23.19 -33.99 6.20
N VAL A 58 -22.90 -34.98 5.35
CA VAL A 58 -21.53 -35.43 5.12
C VAL A 58 -21.01 -34.84 3.83
N CYS A 59 -19.84 -34.20 3.87
CA CYS A 59 -19.09 -33.82 2.69
C CYS A 59 -17.77 -34.61 2.68
N LYS A 60 -17.53 -35.35 1.59
CA LYS A 60 -16.33 -36.15 1.40
C LYS A 60 -15.32 -35.38 0.55
N GLY A 61 -14.07 -35.46 0.91
CA GLY A 61 -12.97 -34.81 0.21
C GLY A 61 -11.64 -35.06 0.91
N MET A 62 -10.78 -34.04 0.95
CA MET A 62 -9.51 -34.07 1.67
C MET A 62 -9.68 -34.55 3.11
N PHE A 63 -10.67 -33.99 3.81
CA PHE A 63 -11.19 -34.45 5.09
C PHE A 63 -12.68 -34.80 4.92
N ASN A 64 -13.14 -35.88 5.55
CA ASN A 64 -14.56 -36.08 5.64
C ASN A 64 -15.12 -35.17 6.74
N THR A 65 -16.10 -34.36 6.40
CA THR A 65 -16.74 -33.44 7.34
C THR A 65 -18.18 -33.85 7.60
N TYR A 66 -18.60 -33.73 8.86
CA TYR A 66 -19.94 -34.08 9.32
C TYR A 66 -20.56 -32.86 10.03
N PHE A 67 -21.51 -32.24 9.39
CA PHE A 67 -22.22 -31.09 9.95
C PHE A 67 -23.60 -31.54 10.45
N ASP A 68 -23.75 -31.57 11.79
CA ASP A 68 -24.93 -32.14 12.44
C ASP A 68 -26.09 -31.12 12.59
N LYS A 69 -27.26 -31.60 12.94
CA LYS A 69 -28.47 -30.77 13.13
C LYS A 69 -28.38 -29.82 14.35
N LYS A 70 -27.38 -29.98 15.20
CA LYS A 70 -27.07 -29.09 16.33
C LYS A 70 -26.05 -28.04 16.01
N ASN A 71 -25.77 -27.87 14.70
CA ASN A 71 -24.74 -26.96 14.18
C ASN A 71 -23.32 -27.26 14.67
N LYS A 72 -23.02 -28.51 14.99
CA LYS A 72 -21.67 -28.96 15.27
C LYS A 72 -20.97 -29.46 14.02
N LEU A 73 -19.73 -29.08 13.88
CA LEU A 73 -18.85 -29.51 12.80
C LEU A 73 -17.79 -30.49 13.33
N TRP A 74 -17.86 -31.69 12.84
CA TRP A 74 -16.89 -32.73 13.08
C TRP A 74 -16.04 -32.95 11.85
N ILE A 75 -14.74 -33.14 12.04
CA ILE A 75 -13.81 -33.52 10.95
C ILE A 75 -13.29 -34.92 11.30
N GLU A 76 -13.32 -35.80 10.31
CA GLU A 76 -12.63 -37.08 10.32
C GLU A 76 -11.28 -36.91 9.63
N LEU A 77 -10.21 -37.03 10.37
CA LEU A 77 -8.83 -36.91 9.88
C LEU A 77 -8.22 -38.31 9.71
N PRO A 78 -8.03 -38.76 8.44
CA PRO A 78 -7.25 -39.98 8.17
C PRO A 78 -5.79 -39.82 8.63
N ASP A 79 -5.15 -40.91 8.98
CA ASP A 79 -3.73 -40.86 9.35
C ASP A 79 -2.83 -40.33 8.23
N SER A 80 -3.26 -40.51 6.97
CA SER A 80 -2.54 -40.01 5.78
C SER A 80 -2.51 -38.50 5.64
N VAL A 81 -3.36 -37.75 6.36
CA VAL A 81 -3.40 -36.28 6.32
C VAL A 81 -2.71 -35.63 7.53
N LEU A 82 -2.32 -36.45 8.49
CA LEU A 82 -1.50 -35.98 9.61
C LEU A 82 -0.08 -35.72 9.14
N ASP A 83 0.60 -34.79 9.78
CA ASP A 83 1.96 -34.33 9.43
C ASP A 83 2.11 -33.66 8.06
N CYS A 84 1.03 -33.57 7.26
CA CYS A 84 1.00 -32.77 6.04
C CYS A 84 0.86 -31.28 6.35
N THR A 85 1.36 -30.44 5.46
CA THR A 85 1.27 -28.97 5.59
C THR A 85 0.10 -28.46 4.76
N TYR A 86 -0.69 -27.60 5.37
CA TYR A 86 -1.85 -26.94 4.76
C TYR A 86 -1.74 -25.43 4.89
N LEU A 87 -2.42 -24.70 4.01
CA LEU A 87 -2.63 -23.26 4.13
C LEU A 87 -4.03 -23.00 4.68
N LEU A 88 -4.13 -22.25 5.79
CA LEU A 88 -5.41 -21.75 6.33
C LEU A 88 -5.57 -20.30 5.90
N VAL A 89 -6.57 -20.02 5.07
CA VAL A 89 -6.91 -18.69 4.58
C VAL A 89 -8.23 -18.24 5.15
N ASN A 90 -8.32 -16.99 5.62
CA ASN A 90 -9.50 -16.41 6.25
C ASN A 90 -9.97 -15.19 5.46
N ARG A 91 -11.10 -15.32 4.75
CA ARG A 91 -11.68 -14.25 3.93
C ARG A 91 -13.04 -13.82 4.46
N VAL A 92 -13.34 -12.56 4.29
CA VAL A 92 -14.68 -12.02 4.53
C VAL A 92 -15.58 -12.42 3.37
N ASN A 93 -16.67 -13.15 3.64
CA ASN A 93 -17.69 -13.48 2.65
C ASN A 93 -18.74 -12.37 2.54
N SER A 94 -19.31 -11.96 3.69
CA SER A 94 -20.29 -10.88 3.76
C SER A 94 -20.27 -10.23 5.14
N LEU A 95 -20.77 -9.00 5.24
CA LEU A 95 -20.67 -8.21 6.47
C LEU A 95 -21.79 -7.18 6.56
N SER A 96 -22.12 -6.76 7.79
CA SER A 96 -23.17 -5.78 8.05
C SER A 96 -22.75 -4.32 7.85
N THR A 97 -21.46 -4.04 7.73
CA THR A 97 -20.88 -2.70 7.47
C THR A 97 -19.51 -2.82 6.83
N THR A 98 -19.20 -1.94 5.88
CA THR A 98 -17.93 -1.90 5.17
C THR A 98 -16.87 -1.01 5.85
N LYS A 99 -17.01 -0.75 7.16
CA LYS A 99 -16.10 0.14 7.90
C LYS A 99 -14.66 -0.39 7.95
N ASP A 100 -14.48 -1.69 8.22
CA ASP A 100 -13.17 -2.31 8.43
C ASP A 100 -12.75 -3.20 7.26
N TYR A 101 -13.72 -3.86 6.62
CA TYR A 101 -13.50 -4.80 5.52
C TYR A 101 -14.58 -4.65 4.46
N VAL A 102 -14.29 -5.20 3.30
CA VAL A 102 -15.30 -5.53 2.27
C VAL A 102 -15.25 -7.03 1.96
N ALA A 103 -16.28 -7.54 1.28
CA ALA A 103 -16.31 -8.94 0.86
C ALA A 103 -15.12 -9.28 -0.05
N GLY A 104 -14.51 -10.43 0.18
CA GLY A 104 -13.29 -10.89 -0.50
C GLY A 104 -11.99 -10.59 0.23
N GLN A 105 -11.94 -9.58 1.11
CA GLN A 105 -10.72 -9.25 1.85
C GLN A 105 -10.35 -10.32 2.87
N MET A 106 -9.05 -10.50 3.09
CA MET A 106 -8.52 -11.34 4.17
C MET A 106 -8.57 -10.59 5.51
N ALA A 107 -9.15 -11.25 6.53
CA ALA A 107 -9.21 -10.68 7.87
C ALA A 107 -7.91 -10.88 8.67
N CYS A 108 -7.13 -11.88 8.31
CA CYS A 108 -5.79 -12.16 8.83
C CYS A 108 -4.95 -12.83 7.75
N ASN A 109 -3.63 -12.77 7.90
CA ASN A 109 -2.70 -13.38 6.95
C ASN A 109 -2.93 -14.88 6.83
N PRO A 110 -2.72 -15.47 5.65
CA PRO A 110 -2.68 -16.92 5.48
C PRO A 110 -1.66 -17.55 6.44
N MET A 111 -2.01 -18.69 6.98
CA MET A 111 -1.18 -19.41 7.96
C MET A 111 -0.86 -20.81 7.46
N LEU A 112 0.39 -21.19 7.52
CA LEU A 112 0.76 -22.60 7.37
C LEU A 112 0.40 -23.36 8.63
N ILE A 113 -0.33 -24.46 8.49
CA ILE A 113 -0.78 -25.29 9.58
C ILE A 113 -0.46 -26.75 9.34
N ARG A 114 -0.35 -27.52 10.43
CA ARG A 114 -0.14 -28.96 10.44
C ARG A 114 -0.97 -29.59 11.56
N PHE A 115 -1.53 -30.77 11.29
CA PHE A 115 -2.18 -31.58 12.30
C PHE A 115 -1.24 -32.68 12.75
N THR A 116 -1.02 -32.81 14.07
CA THR A 116 -0.36 -33.95 14.70
C THR A 116 -1.28 -34.54 15.73
N ARG A 117 -1.02 -35.75 16.24
CA ARG A 117 -1.84 -36.34 17.28
C ARG A 117 -1.04 -37.14 18.31
N ASP A 118 -1.61 -37.24 19.49
CA ASP A 118 -1.30 -38.27 20.46
C ASP A 118 -2.49 -39.26 20.60
N ASP A 119 -2.52 -40.03 21.70
CA ASP A 119 -3.61 -40.95 21.94
C ASP A 119 -4.95 -40.28 22.27
N ASN A 120 -4.95 -39.02 22.72
CA ASN A 120 -6.13 -38.35 23.26
C ASN A 120 -6.52 -37.10 22.50
N ASN A 121 -5.57 -36.47 21.83
CA ASN A 121 -5.76 -35.15 21.19
C ASN A 121 -5.16 -35.11 19.79
N VAL A 122 -5.77 -34.25 18.96
CA VAL A 122 -5.16 -33.73 17.73
C VAL A 122 -4.73 -32.30 18.01
N TYR A 123 -3.52 -31.97 17.63
CA TYR A 123 -2.93 -30.63 17.78
C TYR A 123 -2.83 -29.95 16.42
N LEU A 124 -3.30 -28.72 16.36
CA LEU A 124 -3.11 -27.81 15.22
C LEU A 124 -1.90 -26.94 15.50
N HIS A 125 -0.87 -27.07 14.71
CA HIS A 125 0.36 -26.28 14.79
C HIS A 125 0.37 -25.16 13.76
N LEU A 126 1.00 -24.03 14.11
CA LEU A 126 1.43 -23.01 13.18
C LEU A 126 2.84 -23.34 12.70
N ILE A 127 3.02 -23.50 11.39
CA ILE A 127 4.33 -23.80 10.82
C ILE A 127 5.06 -22.49 10.54
N GLN A 128 6.30 -22.39 11.05
CA GLN A 128 7.14 -21.22 10.84
C GLN A 128 8.14 -21.49 9.72
N THR A 129 8.11 -20.69 8.66
CA THR A 129 8.97 -20.83 7.47
C THR A 129 9.98 -19.70 7.31
N ALA A 130 9.93 -18.70 8.18
CA ALA A 130 10.83 -17.55 8.13
C ALA A 130 12.30 -17.90 8.42
N SER A 131 12.57 -19.08 9.01
CA SER A 131 13.93 -19.55 9.30
C SER A 131 14.10 -20.97 8.80
N GLU A 132 15.25 -21.25 8.20
CA GLU A 132 15.56 -22.59 7.67
C GLU A 132 17.02 -22.98 7.89
N VAL A 133 17.26 -24.27 7.86
CA VAL A 133 18.58 -24.88 7.92
C VAL A 133 18.58 -26.10 6.98
N PRO A 134 19.65 -26.36 6.22
CA PRO A 134 19.75 -27.59 5.40
C PRO A 134 19.56 -28.86 6.25
N ALA A 135 18.83 -29.83 5.68
CA ALA A 135 18.45 -31.04 6.43
C ALA A 135 19.65 -31.87 6.93
N ASP A 136 20.76 -31.79 6.18
CA ASP A 136 22.02 -32.50 6.47
C ASP A 136 23.04 -31.65 7.26
N ASP A 137 22.71 -30.41 7.60
CA ASP A 137 23.62 -29.52 8.34
C ASP A 137 23.71 -29.93 9.83
N PRO A 138 24.92 -30.04 10.41
CA PRO A 138 25.11 -30.47 11.82
C PRO A 138 24.37 -29.58 12.83
N ILE A 139 24.14 -28.29 12.53
CA ILE A 139 23.41 -27.39 13.44
C ILE A 139 21.89 -27.61 13.43
N LYS A 140 21.36 -28.48 12.55
CA LYS A 140 19.92 -28.83 12.46
C LYS A 140 19.37 -29.27 13.81
N VAL A 141 20.13 -30.05 14.59
CA VAL A 141 19.72 -30.50 15.91
C VAL A 141 19.52 -29.35 16.90
N SER A 142 20.34 -28.29 16.80
CA SER A 142 20.17 -27.08 17.60
C SER A 142 19.04 -26.23 17.08
N PHE A 143 18.91 -26.13 15.78
CA PHE A 143 17.82 -25.39 15.13
C PHE A 143 16.46 -25.93 15.57
N ASP A 144 16.24 -27.24 15.51
CA ASP A 144 14.97 -27.89 15.87
C ASP A 144 14.58 -27.70 17.36
N ARG A 145 15.54 -27.41 18.23
CA ARG A 145 15.27 -27.08 19.63
C ARG A 145 14.81 -25.64 19.85
N ASN A 146 15.16 -24.72 18.94
CA ASN A 146 14.90 -23.30 19.06
C ASN A 146 13.78 -22.79 18.16
N PHE A 147 13.37 -23.57 17.16
CA PHE A 147 12.33 -23.24 16.17
C PHE A 147 11.25 -24.32 16.14
N VAL A 148 10.60 -24.54 17.29
CA VAL A 148 9.49 -25.49 17.40
C VAL A 148 8.21 -24.83 16.93
N ASP A 149 7.44 -25.55 16.11
CA ASP A 149 6.12 -25.08 15.65
C ASP A 149 5.15 -24.94 16.85
N PRO A 150 4.62 -23.72 17.12
CA PRO A 150 3.73 -23.53 18.25
C PRO A 150 2.36 -24.21 18.03
N VAL A 151 1.77 -24.71 19.11
CA VAL A 151 0.41 -25.26 19.11
C VAL A 151 -0.61 -24.12 19.13
N LEU A 152 -1.40 -23.96 18.08
CA LEU A 152 -2.51 -23.03 18.00
C LEU A 152 -3.75 -23.53 18.77
N LYS A 153 -4.06 -24.83 18.63
CA LYS A 153 -5.26 -25.45 19.20
C LYS A 153 -5.03 -26.91 19.49
N ALA A 154 -5.64 -27.41 20.56
CA ALA A 154 -5.76 -28.82 20.84
C ALA A 154 -7.24 -29.24 20.77
N PHE A 155 -7.53 -30.29 20.04
CA PHE A 155 -8.88 -30.88 19.89
C PHE A 155 -8.86 -32.26 20.52
N LYS A 156 -9.82 -32.54 21.42
CA LYS A 156 -10.00 -33.90 21.94
C LYS A 156 -10.45 -34.84 20.84
N ILE A 157 -9.87 -36.03 20.79
CA ILE A 157 -10.35 -37.10 19.93
C ILE A 157 -11.68 -37.59 20.53
N ALA A 158 -12.76 -37.37 19.77
CA ALA A 158 -14.08 -37.77 20.15
C ALA A 158 -14.38 -39.24 19.85
N ASN A 159 -13.79 -39.74 18.76
CA ASN A 159 -13.93 -41.13 18.31
C ASN A 159 -12.76 -41.52 17.41
N LYS A 160 -12.49 -42.84 17.33
CA LYS A 160 -11.52 -43.43 16.38
C LYS A 160 -12.21 -44.54 15.61
N ASN A 161 -11.98 -44.59 14.31
CA ASN A 161 -12.37 -45.72 13.47
C ASN A 161 -11.17 -46.25 12.67
N LYS A 162 -11.40 -47.15 11.74
CA LYS A 162 -10.33 -47.71 10.89
C LYS A 162 -9.76 -46.69 9.89
N ASP A 163 -10.49 -45.62 9.60
CA ASP A 163 -10.19 -44.63 8.58
C ASP A 163 -9.54 -43.37 9.15
N GLY A 164 -9.65 -43.15 10.49
CA GLY A 164 -9.06 -41.96 11.13
C GLY A 164 -9.63 -41.61 12.50
N VAL A 165 -9.42 -40.38 12.92
CA VAL A 165 -9.87 -39.82 14.19
C VAL A 165 -10.87 -38.69 13.96
N PHE A 166 -11.88 -38.60 14.84
CA PHE A 166 -12.90 -37.54 14.80
C PHE A 166 -12.61 -36.47 15.84
N ILE A 167 -12.66 -35.20 15.40
CA ILE A 167 -12.52 -34.03 16.26
C ILE A 167 -13.67 -33.05 16.09
N ASP A 168 -14.09 -32.37 17.17
CA ASP A 168 -15.06 -31.26 17.15
C ASP A 168 -14.33 -29.95 16.91
N VAL A 169 -14.51 -29.33 15.74
CA VAL A 169 -13.87 -28.06 15.36
C VAL A 169 -14.86 -26.89 15.42
N THR A 170 -16.05 -27.08 15.94
CA THR A 170 -17.14 -26.09 15.99
C THR A 170 -16.70 -24.80 16.67
N SER A 171 -16.07 -24.90 17.85
CA SER A 171 -15.64 -23.72 18.60
C SER A 171 -14.49 -22.96 17.94
N PHE A 172 -13.65 -23.65 17.16
CA PHE A 172 -12.56 -23.02 16.42
C PHE A 172 -13.09 -22.18 15.26
N PHE A 173 -13.94 -22.74 14.43
CA PHE A 173 -14.45 -22.04 13.25
C PHE A 173 -15.70 -21.17 13.52
N GLY A 174 -16.55 -21.57 14.43
CA GLY A 174 -17.80 -20.86 14.76
C GLY A 174 -17.77 -20.04 16.04
N GLY A 175 -16.66 -20.03 16.77
CA GLY A 175 -16.46 -19.31 18.03
C GLY A 175 -15.59 -18.08 17.92
N ASN A 176 -15.24 -17.51 19.11
CA ASN A 176 -14.37 -16.34 19.23
C ASN A 176 -12.89 -16.73 19.28
N GLU A 177 -12.39 -17.33 18.22
CA GLU A 177 -10.99 -17.71 18.12
C GLU A 177 -10.15 -16.53 17.67
N LYS A 178 -9.20 -16.06 18.48
CA LYS A 178 -8.44 -14.83 18.23
C LYS A 178 -7.57 -14.92 16.99
N VAL A 179 -6.96 -16.05 16.75
CA VAL A 179 -6.00 -16.25 15.66
C VAL A 179 -6.63 -16.14 14.27
N ILE A 180 -7.96 -16.33 14.19
CA ILE A 180 -8.77 -16.21 12.96
C ILE A 180 -9.91 -15.20 13.12
N SER A 181 -9.74 -14.21 14.00
CA SER A 181 -10.77 -13.21 14.32
C SER A 181 -10.94 -12.20 13.17
N PRO A 182 -12.19 -11.82 12.84
CA PRO A 182 -12.43 -10.70 11.94
C PRO A 182 -12.38 -9.34 12.64
N ILE A 183 -12.13 -9.28 13.94
CA ILE A 183 -11.94 -8.03 14.67
C ILE A 183 -10.45 -7.64 14.56
N LYS A 184 -10.19 -6.50 13.91
CA LYS A 184 -8.83 -5.98 13.79
C LYS A 184 -8.24 -5.67 15.17
N GLU A 185 -7.06 -6.19 15.43
CA GLU A 185 -6.26 -5.72 16.55
C GLU A 185 -5.79 -4.27 16.30
N ALA A 186 -5.68 -3.49 17.39
CA ALA A 186 -5.20 -2.12 17.26
C ALA A 186 -3.76 -2.12 16.75
N ASN A 187 -3.55 -1.67 15.53
CA ASN A 187 -2.21 -1.49 14.97
C ASN A 187 -1.67 -0.11 15.41
N PRO A 188 -0.63 -0.05 16.26
CA PRO A 188 -0.03 1.20 16.69
C PRO A 188 0.51 2.05 15.53
N LEU A 189 0.98 1.41 14.47
CA LEU A 189 1.51 2.08 13.28
C LEU A 189 0.38 2.70 12.46
N ALA A 190 -0.71 1.97 12.22
CA ALA A 190 -1.90 2.53 11.56
C ALA A 190 -2.47 3.73 12.32
N LYS A 191 -2.48 3.68 13.66
CA LYS A 191 -2.90 4.80 14.51
C LYS A 191 -1.95 6.00 14.39
N LEU A 192 -0.65 5.77 14.29
CA LEU A 192 0.35 6.81 14.07
C LEU A 192 0.18 7.49 12.71
N LEU A 193 -0.24 6.73 11.69
CA LEU A 193 -0.47 7.20 10.32
C LEU A 193 -1.89 7.76 10.11
N GLY A 194 -2.65 8.05 11.19
CA GLY A 194 -3.99 8.63 11.09
C GLY A 194 -5.10 7.60 10.77
N GLY A 195 -4.80 6.32 10.80
CA GLY A 195 -5.77 5.23 10.58
C GLY A 195 -6.92 5.30 11.58
N LYS A 196 -8.14 5.09 11.09
CA LYS A 196 -9.35 5.07 11.92
C LYS A 196 -9.32 3.86 12.83
N GLU A 197 -9.83 4.01 14.07
CA GLU A 197 -10.02 2.86 14.95
C GLU A 197 -11.04 1.89 14.32
N GLY A 198 -10.66 0.59 14.29
CA GLY A 198 -11.50 -0.49 13.82
C GLY A 198 -12.74 -0.70 14.71
N ILE A 199 -13.63 -1.59 14.26
CA ILE A 199 -14.82 -1.97 15.01
C ILE A 199 -14.39 -2.66 16.30
N LYS A 200 -14.85 -2.12 17.46
CA LYS A 200 -14.70 -2.75 18.77
C LYS A 200 -16.00 -3.50 19.08
N GLY A 201 -15.90 -4.81 19.22
CA GLY A 201 -17.08 -5.64 19.49
C GLY A 201 -16.78 -6.75 20.49
N THR A 202 -17.81 -7.09 21.28
CA THR A 202 -17.81 -8.28 22.14
C THR A 202 -18.53 -9.41 21.43
N PHE A 203 -17.91 -10.58 21.37
CA PHE A 203 -18.48 -11.74 20.70
C PHE A 203 -19.86 -12.13 21.28
N TYR A 204 -20.83 -12.33 20.40
CA TYR A 204 -22.20 -12.75 20.74
C TYR A 204 -22.43 -14.18 20.25
N ALA A 205 -22.30 -15.14 21.17
CA ALA A 205 -22.32 -16.57 20.87
C ALA A 205 -23.63 -17.03 20.25
N ASP A 206 -24.77 -16.59 20.79
CA ASP A 206 -26.11 -17.03 20.32
C ASP A 206 -26.41 -16.53 18.88
N GLY A 207 -25.75 -15.46 18.44
CA GLY A 207 -25.83 -14.94 17.07
C GLY A 207 -24.85 -15.59 16.10
N SER A 208 -23.95 -16.43 16.58
CA SER A 208 -22.83 -16.99 15.83
C SER A 208 -23.01 -18.47 15.56
N SER A 209 -22.65 -18.93 14.37
CA SER A 209 -22.76 -20.34 13.97
C SER A 209 -21.98 -20.65 12.71
N ILE A 210 -21.64 -21.91 12.49
CA ILE A 210 -21.21 -22.41 11.19
C ILE A 210 -22.43 -22.42 10.25
N VAL A 211 -22.26 -21.87 9.04
CA VAL A 211 -23.33 -21.70 8.04
C VAL A 211 -23.31 -22.85 7.03
N SER A 212 -22.15 -23.18 6.52
CA SER A 212 -21.98 -24.23 5.54
C SER A 212 -20.58 -24.81 5.56
N VAL A 213 -20.47 -26.03 5.07
CA VAL A 213 -19.20 -26.73 4.88
C VAL A 213 -19.23 -27.44 3.55
N LYS A 214 -18.14 -27.34 2.78
CA LYS A 214 -17.85 -28.13 1.57
C LYS A 214 -16.46 -28.74 1.71
N SER A 215 -16.28 -29.96 1.25
CA SER A 215 -14.98 -30.62 1.22
C SER A 215 -14.71 -31.11 -0.19
N PHE A 216 -13.52 -30.80 -0.69
CA PHE A 216 -13.03 -31.16 -2.02
C PHE A 216 -11.74 -31.99 -1.88
N PRO A 217 -11.22 -32.56 -2.96
CA PRO A 217 -9.99 -33.37 -2.86
C PRO A 217 -8.76 -32.63 -2.31
N GLU A 218 -8.65 -31.31 -2.55
CA GLU A 218 -7.48 -30.51 -2.20
C GLU A 218 -7.78 -29.40 -1.18
N ASN A 219 -9.05 -29.16 -0.86
CA ASN A 219 -9.43 -28.10 0.09
C ASN A 219 -10.73 -28.38 0.83
N VAL A 220 -10.89 -27.74 1.98
CA VAL A 220 -12.12 -27.69 2.78
C VAL A 220 -12.52 -26.23 2.97
N GLU A 221 -13.78 -25.92 2.63
CA GLU A 221 -14.37 -24.59 2.75
C GLU A 221 -15.39 -24.56 3.88
N ILE A 222 -15.17 -23.68 4.87
CA ILE A 222 -16.03 -23.52 6.04
C ILE A 222 -16.53 -22.09 6.11
N LYS A 223 -17.87 -21.89 5.99
CA LYS A 223 -18.47 -20.56 6.18
C LYS A 223 -19.06 -20.44 7.58
N SER A 224 -18.69 -19.36 8.27
CA SER A 224 -19.14 -19.10 9.65
C SER A 224 -19.67 -17.68 9.80
N ARG A 225 -20.87 -17.54 10.32
CA ARG A 225 -21.42 -16.25 10.74
C ARG A 225 -20.96 -15.97 12.16
N LEU A 226 -20.34 -14.82 12.36
CA LEU A 226 -19.89 -14.32 13.65
C LEU A 226 -20.57 -13.00 13.97
N ALA A 227 -21.18 -12.91 15.12
CA ALA A 227 -21.91 -11.74 15.59
C ALA A 227 -21.18 -11.09 16.78
N TYR A 228 -21.22 -9.77 16.84
CA TYR A 228 -20.61 -8.97 17.89
C TYR A 228 -21.55 -7.86 18.33
N THR A 229 -21.65 -7.65 19.64
CA THR A 229 -22.26 -6.44 20.19
C THR A 229 -21.21 -5.34 20.23
N THR A 230 -21.59 -4.12 19.85
CA THR A 230 -20.72 -2.95 19.86
C THR A 230 -21.13 -1.99 20.97
N SER A 231 -20.38 -0.88 21.14
CA SER A 231 -20.76 0.20 22.06
C SER A 231 -22.10 0.87 21.69
N SER A 232 -22.52 0.74 20.42
CA SER A 232 -23.83 1.19 19.95
C SER A 232 -24.79 0.02 19.90
N ALA A 233 -25.83 0.04 20.75
CA ALA A 233 -26.85 -0.98 20.76
C ALA A 233 -27.65 -1.09 19.43
N THR A 234 -27.66 -0.02 18.65
CA THR A 234 -28.36 0.04 17.36
C THR A 234 -27.48 -0.34 16.17
N GLN A 235 -26.19 -0.60 16.38
CA GLN A 235 -25.23 -0.94 15.33
C GLN A 235 -24.41 -2.18 15.70
N PRO A 236 -25.04 -3.35 15.86
CA PRO A 236 -24.30 -4.60 16.05
C PRO A 236 -23.51 -4.93 14.79
N TYR A 237 -22.40 -5.65 14.97
CA TYR A 237 -21.57 -6.09 13.85
C TYR A 237 -21.76 -7.58 13.59
N THR A 238 -22.06 -7.94 12.36
CA THR A 238 -22.16 -9.33 11.92
C THR A 238 -21.31 -9.51 10.65
N VAL A 239 -20.52 -10.56 10.64
CA VAL A 239 -19.68 -10.93 9.51
C VAL A 239 -19.77 -12.42 9.24
N VAL A 240 -19.87 -12.80 7.97
CA VAL A 240 -19.69 -14.17 7.53
C VAL A 240 -18.26 -14.33 7.03
N MET A 241 -17.55 -15.29 7.62
CA MET A 241 -16.18 -15.63 7.24
C MET A 241 -16.17 -16.88 6.39
N SER A 242 -15.42 -16.85 5.30
CA SER A 242 -15.03 -18.02 4.50
C SER A 242 -13.62 -18.45 4.90
N ARG A 243 -13.49 -19.68 5.37
CA ARG A 243 -12.20 -20.22 5.81
C ARG A 243 -11.87 -21.45 4.99
N SER A 244 -10.73 -21.36 4.30
CA SER A 244 -10.23 -22.39 3.42
C SER A 244 -9.05 -23.10 4.07
N ILE A 245 -9.11 -24.42 4.18
CA ILE A 245 -7.94 -25.25 4.48
C ILE A 245 -7.53 -25.89 3.17
N VAL A 246 -6.34 -25.54 2.67
CA VAL A 246 -5.85 -25.94 1.35
C VAL A 246 -4.64 -26.85 1.50
N ARG A 247 -4.65 -28.00 0.82
CA ARG A 247 -3.47 -28.85 0.72
C ARG A 247 -2.44 -28.18 -0.18
N LEU A 248 -1.23 -28.04 0.32
CA LEU A 248 -0.13 -27.51 -0.48
C LEU A 248 0.41 -28.59 -1.42
N PRO A 249 1.00 -28.20 -2.55
CA PRO A 249 1.65 -29.14 -3.46
C PRO A 249 2.72 -29.97 -2.75
N ASP A 250 2.74 -31.27 -3.01
CA ASP A 250 3.75 -32.18 -2.46
C ASP A 250 5.15 -31.85 -3.00
N GLU A 251 5.24 -31.38 -4.25
CA GLU A 251 6.44 -30.81 -4.84
C GLU A 251 6.35 -29.28 -4.82
N PRO A 252 7.07 -28.60 -3.92
CA PRO A 252 7.08 -27.15 -3.84
C PRO A 252 7.63 -26.52 -5.14
N MET A 253 7.10 -25.35 -5.52
CA MET A 253 7.63 -24.59 -6.65
C MET A 253 9.09 -24.20 -6.42
N ALA A 254 9.91 -24.21 -7.48
CA ALA A 254 11.27 -23.70 -7.40
C ALA A 254 11.26 -22.21 -7.02
N MET A 255 11.95 -21.87 -5.93
CA MET A 255 12.10 -20.50 -5.46
C MET A 255 12.92 -19.67 -6.44
N ARG A 256 12.60 -18.38 -6.57
CA ARG A 256 13.42 -17.41 -7.29
C ARG A 256 13.84 -16.30 -6.35
N ILE A 257 15.14 -16.00 -6.35
CA ILE A 257 15.70 -14.94 -5.50
C ILE A 257 15.10 -13.58 -5.89
N HIS A 258 14.82 -12.76 -4.89
CA HIS A 258 14.39 -11.39 -5.08
C HIS A 258 15.57 -10.47 -5.44
N ASP A 259 15.30 -9.43 -6.25
CA ASP A 259 16.25 -8.37 -6.56
C ASP A 259 15.54 -7.00 -6.53
N ASN A 260 16.06 -6.07 -5.72
CA ASN A 260 15.46 -4.73 -5.52
C ASN A 260 15.40 -3.86 -6.80
N ARG A 261 15.99 -4.31 -7.89
CA ARG A 261 15.93 -3.64 -9.20
C ARG A 261 14.75 -4.12 -10.04
N VAL A 262 14.01 -5.13 -9.54
CA VAL A 262 12.81 -5.66 -10.20
C VAL A 262 11.70 -5.80 -9.14
N GLY A 263 10.65 -5.03 -9.26
CA GLY A 263 9.60 -4.86 -8.25
C GLY A 263 8.64 -6.04 -8.16
N TYR A 264 9.01 -7.04 -7.38
CA TYR A 264 8.16 -8.16 -7.00
C TYR A 264 7.87 -8.13 -5.50
N PHE A 265 6.66 -8.51 -5.10
CA PHE A 265 6.41 -8.91 -3.72
C PHE A 265 7.27 -10.11 -3.34
N SER A 266 7.67 -10.19 -2.08
CA SER A 266 8.65 -11.19 -1.64
C SER A 266 8.31 -11.81 -0.29
N GLU A 267 8.86 -13.01 -0.04
CA GLU A 267 8.86 -13.70 1.25
C GLU A 267 10.25 -13.65 1.86
N LEU A 268 10.38 -13.07 3.06
CA LEU A 268 11.66 -13.03 3.78
C LEU A 268 11.96 -14.37 4.45
N LYS A 269 13.20 -14.80 4.32
CA LYS A 269 13.75 -16.01 4.95
C LYS A 269 15.10 -15.75 5.57
N ASN A 270 15.42 -16.50 6.63
CA ASN A 270 16.72 -16.50 7.26
C ASN A 270 17.34 -17.89 7.13
N LYS A 271 18.44 -18.00 6.42
CA LYS A 271 19.18 -19.26 6.27
C LYS A 271 20.27 -19.35 7.35
N TYR A 272 20.23 -20.44 8.10
CA TYR A 272 21.30 -20.84 9.02
C TYR A 272 22.08 -21.97 8.42
N SER A 273 23.41 -21.96 8.54
CA SER A 273 24.27 -23.06 8.11
C SER A 273 25.57 -23.03 8.89
N SER A 274 26.12 -24.23 9.16
CA SER A 274 27.45 -24.36 9.74
C SER A 274 28.59 -23.88 8.83
N SER A 275 28.29 -23.68 7.54
CA SER A 275 29.25 -23.16 6.56
C SER A 275 29.29 -21.62 6.48
N THR A 276 28.44 -20.92 7.23
CA THR A 276 28.35 -19.44 7.22
C THR A 276 28.38 -18.85 8.62
N ASP A 277 29.02 -17.69 8.76
CA ASP A 277 29.03 -16.94 10.01
C ASP A 277 27.68 -16.22 10.19
N GLY A 278 26.84 -16.71 11.09
CA GLY A 278 25.54 -16.15 11.43
C GLY A 278 24.42 -16.44 10.42
N ALA A 279 23.22 -15.98 10.73
CA ALA A 279 22.07 -16.07 9.86
C ALA A 279 22.24 -15.18 8.62
N LYS A 280 21.84 -15.68 7.46
CA LYS A 280 21.83 -14.94 6.21
C LYS A 280 20.39 -14.69 5.78
N PRO A 281 19.88 -13.45 5.90
CA PRO A 281 18.57 -13.09 5.34
C PRO A 281 18.62 -13.13 3.82
N TYR A 282 17.56 -13.62 3.20
CA TYR A 282 17.32 -13.58 1.77
C TYR A 282 15.82 -13.52 1.51
N GLU A 283 15.45 -13.07 0.33
CA GLU A 283 14.06 -12.94 -0.08
C GLU A 283 13.81 -13.73 -1.36
N VAL A 284 12.60 -14.26 -1.48
CA VAL A 284 12.13 -14.95 -2.69
C VAL A 284 10.89 -14.28 -3.22
N ILE A 285 10.80 -14.09 -4.54
CA ILE A 285 9.66 -13.42 -5.15
C ILE A 285 8.39 -14.25 -5.05
N THR A 286 7.24 -13.57 -5.00
CA THR A 286 5.94 -14.22 -5.15
C THR A 286 5.55 -14.28 -6.63
N ARG A 287 5.10 -15.42 -7.12
CA ARG A 287 4.67 -15.61 -8.51
C ARG A 287 3.82 -16.85 -8.69
N HIS A 288 3.04 -16.93 -9.74
CA HIS A 288 2.35 -18.16 -10.13
C HIS A 288 3.34 -19.21 -10.68
N ARG A 289 3.03 -20.47 -10.49
CA ARG A 289 3.75 -21.58 -11.14
C ARG A 289 3.35 -21.66 -12.61
N LEU A 290 4.26 -21.30 -13.51
CA LEU A 290 4.12 -21.50 -14.94
C LEU A 290 5.22 -22.43 -15.43
N GLU A 291 4.81 -23.58 -15.99
CA GLU A 291 5.70 -24.60 -16.52
C GLU A 291 5.16 -25.07 -17.88
N PRO A 292 6.03 -25.37 -18.87
CA PRO A 292 5.59 -25.99 -20.10
C PRO A 292 5.09 -27.42 -19.82
N ARG A 293 4.22 -27.93 -20.67
CA ARG A 293 3.88 -29.36 -20.67
C ARG A 293 5.14 -30.20 -20.94
N ASP A 294 5.16 -31.44 -20.48
CA ASP A 294 6.34 -32.27 -20.61
C ASP A 294 6.76 -32.46 -22.09
N GLU A 295 5.77 -32.60 -22.97
CA GLU A 295 5.97 -32.71 -24.42
C GLU A 295 6.45 -31.41 -25.08
N ASP A 296 6.19 -30.25 -24.49
CA ASP A 296 6.55 -28.94 -25.03
C ASP A 296 7.87 -28.40 -24.46
N ARG A 297 8.48 -29.11 -23.50
CA ARG A 297 9.64 -28.62 -22.74
C ARG A 297 10.86 -28.34 -23.62
N GLU A 298 11.14 -29.20 -24.57
CA GLU A 298 12.25 -29.01 -25.54
C GLU A 298 11.97 -27.79 -26.43
N ALA A 299 10.73 -27.67 -26.94
CA ALA A 299 10.33 -26.54 -27.77
C ALA A 299 10.45 -25.21 -27.02
N TYR A 300 10.05 -25.18 -25.74
CA TYR A 300 10.17 -24.01 -24.86
C TYR A 300 11.64 -23.58 -24.72
N PHE A 301 12.54 -24.49 -24.37
CA PHE A 301 13.95 -24.17 -24.22
C PHE A 301 14.66 -23.89 -25.56
N ALA A 302 14.07 -24.30 -26.69
CA ALA A 302 14.48 -23.89 -28.03
C ALA A 302 13.96 -22.47 -28.43
N GLY A 303 13.27 -21.76 -27.51
CA GLY A 303 12.76 -20.43 -27.72
C GLY A 303 11.43 -20.34 -28.46
N LYS A 304 10.68 -21.45 -28.59
CA LYS A 304 9.32 -21.42 -29.15
C LYS A 304 8.31 -21.09 -28.09
N LEU A 305 7.27 -20.34 -28.45
CA LEU A 305 6.13 -20.06 -27.58
C LEU A 305 5.29 -21.35 -27.40
N VAL A 306 5.04 -21.70 -26.14
CA VAL A 306 4.22 -22.85 -25.76
C VAL A 306 3.10 -22.45 -24.82
N GLU A 307 2.05 -23.26 -24.72
CA GLU A 307 1.05 -23.08 -23.67
C GLU A 307 1.56 -23.67 -22.35
N PRO A 308 1.27 -23.01 -21.20
CA PRO A 308 1.63 -23.57 -19.91
C PRO A 308 0.80 -24.81 -19.59
N LYS A 309 1.33 -25.69 -18.75
CA LYS A 309 0.66 -26.90 -18.25
C LYS A 309 -0.65 -26.53 -17.52
N LYS A 310 -0.64 -25.43 -16.76
CA LYS A 310 -1.79 -24.83 -16.07
C LYS A 310 -1.81 -23.32 -16.38
N LYS A 311 -2.91 -22.84 -16.95
CA LYS A 311 -3.14 -21.42 -17.19
C LYS A 311 -3.47 -20.70 -15.88
N ILE A 312 -3.17 -19.41 -15.80
CA ILE A 312 -3.71 -18.49 -14.78
C ILE A 312 -5.09 -18.10 -15.26
N VAL A 313 -6.13 -18.40 -14.48
CA VAL A 313 -7.53 -18.13 -14.88
C VAL A 313 -8.17 -17.22 -13.86
N PHE A 314 -8.73 -16.10 -14.33
CA PHE A 314 -9.57 -15.22 -13.51
C PHE A 314 -11.03 -15.28 -13.94
N TYR A 315 -11.91 -15.47 -12.97
CA TYR A 315 -13.35 -15.50 -13.18
C TYR A 315 -13.96 -14.13 -12.87
N VAL A 316 -14.64 -13.53 -13.85
CA VAL A 316 -15.25 -12.21 -13.72
C VAL A 316 -16.66 -12.36 -13.15
N ASP A 317 -16.92 -11.64 -12.05
CA ASP A 317 -18.18 -11.69 -11.32
C ASP A 317 -19.37 -11.27 -12.20
N SER A 318 -20.44 -12.07 -12.14
CA SER A 318 -21.70 -11.76 -12.82
C SER A 318 -22.41 -10.48 -12.31
N ALA A 319 -22.01 -9.98 -11.12
CA ALA A 319 -22.48 -8.71 -10.59
C ALA A 319 -21.96 -7.47 -11.32
N PHE A 320 -20.89 -7.59 -12.12
CA PHE A 320 -20.46 -6.49 -12.98
C PHE A 320 -21.55 -6.08 -13.96
N PRO A 321 -21.80 -4.78 -14.14
CA PRO A 321 -22.60 -4.31 -15.27
C PRO A 321 -22.07 -4.88 -16.58
N GLU A 322 -22.96 -5.42 -17.42
CA GLU A 322 -22.58 -6.15 -18.64
C GLU A 322 -21.63 -5.35 -19.54
N LYS A 323 -21.87 -4.05 -19.66
CA LYS A 323 -21.05 -3.13 -20.47
C LYS A 323 -19.59 -3.00 -20.01
N TRP A 324 -19.27 -3.37 -18.76
CA TRP A 324 -17.91 -3.26 -18.22
C TRP A 324 -17.14 -4.57 -18.17
N ARG A 325 -17.83 -5.72 -18.29
CA ARG A 325 -17.15 -7.04 -18.24
C ARG A 325 -16.10 -7.20 -19.32
N GLY A 326 -16.37 -6.65 -20.52
CA GLY A 326 -15.40 -6.66 -21.63
C GLY A 326 -14.11 -5.94 -21.27
N ALA A 327 -14.19 -4.76 -20.67
CA ALA A 327 -13.02 -3.98 -20.24
C ALA A 327 -12.16 -4.74 -19.20
N VAL A 328 -12.83 -5.38 -18.23
CA VAL A 328 -12.14 -6.17 -17.20
C VAL A 328 -11.42 -7.37 -17.82
N LYS A 329 -12.09 -8.11 -18.71
CA LYS A 329 -11.49 -9.26 -19.40
C LYS A 329 -10.30 -8.87 -20.27
N GLU A 330 -10.45 -7.79 -21.02
CA GLU A 330 -9.38 -7.26 -21.86
C GLU A 330 -8.15 -6.86 -21.03
N GLY A 331 -8.35 -6.18 -19.88
CA GLY A 331 -7.28 -5.83 -18.96
C GLY A 331 -6.55 -7.05 -18.37
N ILE A 332 -7.25 -8.15 -18.11
CA ILE A 332 -6.64 -9.42 -17.69
C ILE A 332 -5.78 -10.00 -18.83
N GLU A 333 -6.33 -10.07 -20.03
CA GLU A 333 -5.70 -10.79 -21.15
C GLU A 333 -4.55 -10.02 -21.79
N TYR A 334 -4.42 -8.70 -21.57
CA TYR A 334 -3.26 -7.91 -22.00
C TYR A 334 -1.93 -8.47 -21.51
N TRP A 335 -1.90 -9.10 -20.34
CA TRP A 335 -0.69 -9.69 -19.77
C TRP A 335 -0.13 -10.85 -20.57
N ASN A 336 -0.91 -11.46 -21.51
CA ASN A 336 -0.37 -12.45 -22.43
C ASN A 336 0.81 -11.90 -23.24
N THR A 337 0.79 -10.63 -23.62
CA THR A 337 1.93 -9.97 -24.30
C THR A 337 3.21 -10.03 -23.46
N ALA A 338 3.12 -9.85 -22.14
CA ALA A 338 4.25 -9.94 -21.24
C ALA A 338 4.70 -11.41 -21.05
N PHE A 339 3.76 -12.35 -20.98
CA PHE A 339 4.07 -13.77 -20.86
C PHE A 339 4.73 -14.35 -22.12
N GLU A 340 4.46 -13.79 -23.30
CA GLU A 340 5.18 -14.19 -24.52
C GLU A 340 6.68 -13.92 -24.43
N ALA A 341 7.09 -12.82 -23.76
CA ALA A 341 8.51 -12.59 -23.49
C ALA A 341 9.12 -13.65 -22.57
N ALA A 342 8.31 -14.24 -21.68
CA ALA A 342 8.73 -15.37 -20.83
C ALA A 342 8.63 -16.74 -21.52
N GLY A 343 8.22 -16.80 -22.79
CA GLY A 343 8.11 -18.02 -23.58
C GLY A 343 6.75 -18.71 -23.56
N PHE A 344 5.71 -18.07 -22.96
CA PHE A 344 4.37 -18.68 -22.87
C PHE A 344 3.36 -17.89 -23.69
N LYS A 345 2.53 -18.59 -24.47
CA LYS A 345 1.34 -18.04 -25.11
C LYS A 345 0.09 -18.48 -24.36
N ASN A 346 -0.98 -17.65 -24.38
CA ASN A 346 -2.24 -17.95 -23.73
C ASN A 346 -2.06 -18.34 -22.25
N ALA A 347 -1.14 -17.67 -21.55
CA ALA A 347 -0.78 -17.99 -20.17
C ALA A 347 -1.83 -17.56 -19.16
N ILE A 348 -2.54 -16.47 -19.45
CA ILE A 348 -3.61 -15.93 -18.61
C ILE A 348 -4.91 -15.86 -19.40
N GLU A 349 -6.04 -16.13 -18.75
CA GLU A 349 -7.34 -16.23 -19.38
C GLU A 349 -8.43 -15.65 -18.48
N ALA A 350 -9.33 -14.86 -19.04
CA ALA A 350 -10.50 -14.32 -18.37
C ALA A 350 -11.76 -15.15 -18.71
N ARG A 351 -12.53 -15.53 -17.70
CA ARG A 351 -13.79 -16.27 -17.86
C ARG A 351 -14.92 -15.60 -17.10
N ASP A 352 -16.16 -15.79 -17.56
CA ASP A 352 -17.32 -15.44 -16.74
C ASP A 352 -17.54 -16.49 -15.64
N TYR A 353 -18.21 -16.09 -14.55
CA TYR A 353 -18.74 -17.06 -13.60
C TYR A 353 -19.60 -18.10 -14.32
N PRO A 354 -19.32 -19.41 -14.17
CA PRO A 354 -20.10 -20.45 -14.85
C PRO A 354 -21.51 -20.50 -14.27
N ALA A 355 -22.49 -20.18 -15.12
CA ALA A 355 -23.91 -20.14 -14.70
C ALA A 355 -24.48 -21.53 -14.42
N ASP A 356 -23.94 -22.55 -15.09
CA ASP A 356 -24.48 -23.93 -15.07
C ASP A 356 -23.67 -24.91 -14.21
N ASP A 357 -22.64 -24.43 -13.48
CA ASP A 357 -21.85 -25.26 -12.59
C ASP A 357 -22.33 -25.10 -11.13
N PRO A 358 -23.05 -26.08 -10.58
CA PRO A 358 -23.56 -26.00 -9.21
C PRO A 358 -22.46 -26.11 -8.14
N ASP A 359 -21.27 -26.58 -8.54
CA ASP A 359 -20.14 -26.72 -7.62
C ASP A 359 -19.24 -25.48 -7.60
N PHE A 360 -19.39 -24.58 -8.57
CA PHE A 360 -18.68 -23.28 -8.57
C PHE A 360 -19.11 -22.43 -7.38
N ASP A 361 -18.15 -21.97 -6.62
CA ASP A 361 -18.34 -21.02 -5.53
C ASP A 361 -17.19 -20.02 -5.60
N PRO A 362 -17.45 -18.73 -5.82
CA PRO A 362 -16.37 -17.73 -5.89
C PRO A 362 -15.55 -17.64 -4.59
N ASP A 363 -16.08 -18.15 -3.46
CA ASP A 363 -15.35 -18.24 -2.21
C ASP A 363 -14.52 -19.52 -2.07
N ASP A 364 -14.57 -20.42 -3.03
CA ASP A 364 -13.65 -21.53 -3.10
C ASP A 364 -12.28 -21.03 -3.59
N ILE A 365 -11.26 -21.25 -2.77
CA ILE A 365 -9.90 -20.73 -3.02
C ILE A 365 -9.25 -21.26 -4.31
N ARG A 366 -9.78 -22.31 -4.91
CA ARG A 366 -9.31 -22.84 -6.19
C ARG A 366 -9.54 -21.88 -7.36
N TYR A 367 -10.46 -20.92 -7.19
CA TYR A 367 -10.83 -19.96 -8.24
C TYR A 367 -10.31 -18.56 -7.87
N SER A 368 -9.51 -17.99 -8.76
CA SER A 368 -9.18 -16.58 -8.71
C SER A 368 -10.31 -15.76 -9.32
N CYS A 369 -10.81 -14.76 -8.61
CA CYS A 369 -12.02 -14.04 -9.02
C CYS A 369 -11.78 -12.53 -9.07
N VAL A 370 -12.38 -11.87 -10.06
CA VAL A 370 -12.57 -10.41 -10.05
C VAL A 370 -13.95 -10.13 -9.49
N ARG A 371 -14.02 -9.64 -8.23
CA ARG A 371 -15.24 -9.49 -7.44
C ARG A 371 -15.77 -8.07 -7.50
N TYR A 372 -17.04 -7.88 -7.75
CA TYR A 372 -17.69 -6.57 -7.73
C TYR A 372 -18.29 -6.26 -6.36
N CYS A 373 -17.79 -5.24 -5.70
CA CYS A 373 -18.17 -4.86 -4.34
C CYS A 373 -18.85 -3.49 -4.31
N VAL A 374 -20.12 -3.46 -3.89
CA VAL A 374 -20.85 -2.21 -3.70
C VAL A 374 -20.49 -1.63 -2.33
N THR A 375 -19.72 -0.53 -2.36
CA THR A 375 -19.25 0.19 -1.17
C THR A 375 -19.00 1.65 -1.54
N PRO A 376 -19.11 2.60 -0.60
CA PRO A 376 -18.74 4.00 -0.85
C PRO A 376 -17.23 4.22 -1.01
N THR A 377 -16.40 3.20 -0.78
CA THR A 377 -14.95 3.29 -1.00
C THR A 377 -14.65 3.35 -2.48
N ALA A 378 -13.86 4.33 -2.90
CA ALA A 378 -13.42 4.52 -4.28
C ALA A 378 -12.04 3.89 -4.47
N ASN A 379 -11.98 2.60 -4.79
CA ASN A 379 -10.74 1.84 -4.95
C ASN A 379 -10.90 0.54 -5.75
N ALA A 380 -9.78 -0.13 -6.01
CA ALA A 380 -9.65 -1.54 -6.36
C ALA A 380 -8.43 -2.12 -5.62
N MET A 381 -8.32 -3.43 -5.49
CA MET A 381 -7.13 -4.09 -4.91
C MET A 381 -7.01 -5.53 -5.38
N GLY A 382 -5.78 -6.01 -5.55
CA GLY A 382 -5.46 -7.35 -6.04
C GLY A 382 -4.71 -8.23 -5.01
N PRO A 383 -5.36 -8.71 -3.91
CA PRO A 383 -4.70 -9.58 -2.94
C PRO A 383 -4.43 -10.98 -3.51
N SER A 384 -3.32 -11.59 -3.08
CA SER A 384 -2.95 -12.96 -3.42
C SER A 384 -2.78 -13.83 -2.17
N TYR A 385 -2.88 -15.15 -2.34
CA TYR A 385 -2.59 -16.15 -1.31
C TYR A 385 -1.35 -16.92 -1.74
N THR A 386 -0.29 -16.81 -0.97
CA THR A 386 1.01 -17.40 -1.29
C THR A 386 1.30 -18.62 -0.41
N ASP A 387 2.05 -19.56 -0.97
CA ASP A 387 2.75 -20.58 -0.19
C ASP A 387 4.04 -19.95 0.37
N PRO A 388 4.12 -19.63 1.67
CA PRO A 388 5.28 -18.94 2.21
C PRO A 388 6.55 -19.81 2.26
N ARG A 389 6.46 -21.09 1.89
CA ARG A 389 7.65 -21.95 1.70
C ARG A 389 8.44 -21.53 0.46
N THR A 390 7.76 -21.04 -0.60
CA THR A 390 8.33 -20.87 -1.94
C THR A 390 8.01 -19.55 -2.63
N GLY A 391 7.05 -18.80 -2.12
CA GLY A 391 6.47 -17.65 -2.81
C GLY A 391 5.50 -18.01 -3.94
N GLU A 392 5.06 -19.30 -4.05
CA GLU A 392 4.06 -19.67 -5.06
C GLU A 392 2.71 -19.02 -4.79
N ILE A 393 2.19 -18.24 -5.74
CA ILE A 393 0.84 -17.71 -5.68
C ILE A 393 -0.12 -18.86 -6.04
N LEU A 394 -0.91 -19.28 -5.05
CA LEU A 394 -1.88 -20.38 -5.19
C LEU A 394 -3.20 -19.89 -5.77
N GLY A 395 -3.52 -18.63 -5.55
CA GLY A 395 -4.68 -17.96 -6.09
C GLY A 395 -4.63 -16.46 -5.75
N ALA A 396 -5.42 -15.66 -6.45
CA ALA A 396 -5.51 -14.23 -6.22
C ALA A 396 -6.92 -13.73 -6.57
N ASP A 397 -7.40 -12.73 -5.84
CA ASP A 397 -8.67 -12.07 -6.15
C ASP A 397 -8.42 -10.61 -6.49
N VAL A 398 -9.20 -10.04 -7.41
CA VAL A 398 -9.34 -8.60 -7.54
C VAL A 398 -10.64 -8.18 -6.87
N ILE A 399 -10.56 -7.26 -5.93
CA ILE A 399 -11.71 -6.67 -5.26
C ILE A 399 -11.98 -5.32 -5.90
N TRP A 400 -13.04 -5.28 -6.71
CA TRP A 400 -13.43 -4.10 -7.49
C TRP A 400 -14.54 -3.33 -6.79
N TYR A 401 -14.27 -2.11 -6.34
CA TYR A 401 -15.27 -1.30 -5.64
C TYR A 401 -16.10 -0.48 -6.63
N HIS A 402 -17.41 -0.38 -6.38
CA HIS A 402 -18.31 0.34 -7.26
C HIS A 402 -17.87 1.79 -7.52
N ASN A 403 -17.46 2.50 -6.49
CA ASN A 403 -17.07 3.92 -6.58
C ASN A 403 -15.75 4.17 -7.31
N ILE A 404 -15.06 3.14 -7.81
CA ILE A 404 -13.94 3.32 -8.73
C ILE A 404 -14.37 4.08 -10.00
N LEU A 405 -15.65 3.94 -10.40
CA LEU A 405 -16.18 4.65 -11.55
C LEU A 405 -16.14 6.18 -11.36
N GLU A 406 -16.53 6.65 -10.17
CA GLU A 406 -16.45 8.07 -9.82
C GLU A 406 -15.00 8.55 -9.74
N LEU A 407 -14.13 7.76 -9.11
CA LEU A 407 -12.71 8.09 -8.99
C LEU A 407 -12.04 8.23 -10.37
N VAL A 408 -12.27 7.27 -11.26
CA VAL A 408 -11.75 7.27 -12.63
C VAL A 408 -12.31 8.45 -13.44
N HIS A 409 -13.61 8.74 -13.27
CA HIS A 409 -14.24 9.91 -13.89
C HIS A 409 -13.55 11.21 -13.44
N ASN A 410 -13.35 11.40 -12.14
CA ASN A 410 -12.75 12.59 -11.56
C ASN A 410 -11.29 12.76 -12.03
N TRP A 411 -10.50 11.69 -12.09
CA TRP A 411 -9.15 11.75 -12.64
C TRP A 411 -9.14 12.12 -14.12
N ARG A 412 -9.96 11.45 -14.93
CA ARG A 412 -10.00 11.70 -16.36
C ARG A 412 -10.44 13.13 -16.66
N PHE A 413 -11.44 13.64 -15.94
CA PHE A 413 -11.89 15.01 -16.06
C PHE A 413 -10.79 16.01 -15.68
N THR A 414 -10.25 15.93 -14.47
CA THR A 414 -9.30 16.92 -13.95
C THR A 414 -7.96 16.90 -14.69
N GLN A 415 -7.57 15.76 -15.23
CA GLN A 415 -6.27 15.60 -15.89
C GLN A 415 -6.33 15.85 -17.41
N THR A 416 -7.50 15.68 -18.06
CA THR A 416 -7.55 15.74 -19.52
C THR A 416 -8.67 16.60 -20.12
N ALA A 417 -9.64 17.13 -19.38
CA ALA A 417 -10.75 17.87 -19.98
C ALA A 417 -10.32 19.14 -20.76
N ALA A 418 -9.18 19.75 -20.40
CA ALA A 418 -8.65 20.86 -21.17
C ALA A 418 -8.28 20.49 -22.60
N VAL A 419 -7.93 19.22 -22.87
CA VAL A 419 -7.39 18.73 -24.15
C VAL A 419 -8.31 17.73 -24.84
N ASP A 420 -9.12 16.96 -24.11
CA ASP A 420 -10.02 15.91 -24.61
C ASP A 420 -11.49 16.37 -24.54
N PRO A 421 -12.13 16.74 -25.67
CA PRO A 421 -13.55 17.15 -25.65
C PRO A 421 -14.51 16.05 -25.18
N ARG A 422 -14.13 14.75 -25.27
CA ARG A 422 -14.99 13.62 -24.89
C ARG A 422 -15.30 13.56 -23.41
N VAL A 423 -14.46 14.21 -22.57
CA VAL A 423 -14.60 14.22 -21.10
C VAL A 423 -15.12 15.54 -20.52
N ARG A 424 -15.58 16.47 -21.36
CA ARG A 424 -16.20 17.75 -20.96
C ARG A 424 -17.69 17.58 -20.63
N THR A 425 -18.00 16.60 -19.80
CA THR A 425 -19.37 16.23 -19.45
C THR A 425 -19.43 15.49 -18.12
N LYS A 426 -20.55 15.60 -17.42
CA LYS A 426 -20.80 14.91 -16.15
C LYS A 426 -20.87 13.39 -16.29
N VAL A 427 -21.25 12.87 -17.46
CA VAL A 427 -21.31 11.43 -17.73
C VAL A 427 -20.56 11.14 -19.02
N PHE A 428 -19.49 10.37 -18.93
CA PHE A 428 -18.71 9.99 -20.10
C PHE A 428 -19.43 8.98 -20.98
N ALA A 429 -19.12 9.01 -22.27
CA ALA A 429 -19.51 7.92 -23.16
C ALA A 429 -18.87 6.60 -22.67
N ASP A 430 -19.60 5.48 -22.84
CA ASP A 430 -19.16 4.16 -22.39
C ASP A 430 -17.77 3.78 -22.94
N SER A 431 -17.40 4.23 -24.14
CA SER A 431 -16.07 3.97 -24.73
C SER A 431 -14.92 4.63 -23.95
N VAL A 432 -15.12 5.84 -23.43
CA VAL A 432 -14.10 6.55 -22.61
C VAL A 432 -13.94 5.87 -21.25
N MET A 433 -15.05 5.49 -20.63
CA MET A 433 -15.02 4.77 -19.37
C MET A 433 -14.41 3.38 -19.55
N TYR A 434 -14.76 2.67 -20.63
CA TYR A 434 -14.18 1.37 -20.97
C TYR A 434 -12.64 1.42 -21.01
N GLU A 435 -12.08 2.39 -21.76
CA GLU A 435 -10.63 2.59 -21.85
C GLU A 435 -9.97 2.72 -20.45
N SER A 436 -10.60 3.48 -19.57
CA SER A 436 -10.07 3.73 -18.22
C SER A 436 -10.23 2.51 -17.29
N LEU A 437 -11.31 1.75 -17.41
CA LEU A 437 -11.54 0.54 -16.61
C LEU A 437 -10.62 -0.61 -17.04
N THR A 438 -10.30 -0.70 -18.34
CA THR A 438 -9.32 -1.67 -18.85
C THR A 438 -7.94 -1.41 -18.22
N TYR A 439 -7.53 -0.15 -18.11
CA TYR A 439 -6.31 0.25 -17.41
C TYR A 439 -6.32 -0.22 -15.95
N VAL A 440 -7.39 0.08 -15.19
CA VAL A 440 -7.49 -0.34 -13.78
C VAL A 440 -7.42 -1.85 -13.66
N ALA A 441 -8.13 -2.59 -14.52
CA ALA A 441 -8.11 -4.06 -14.50
C ALA A 441 -6.69 -4.60 -14.74
N ALA A 442 -5.97 -4.09 -15.75
CA ALA A 442 -4.61 -4.50 -16.04
C ALA A 442 -3.67 -4.23 -14.86
N HIS A 443 -3.81 -3.08 -14.18
CA HIS A 443 -3.03 -2.72 -12.99
C HIS A 443 -3.24 -3.72 -11.84
N GLU A 444 -4.51 -3.98 -11.46
CA GLU A 444 -4.83 -4.88 -10.35
C GLU A 444 -4.39 -6.33 -10.64
N ILE A 445 -4.46 -6.75 -11.89
CA ILE A 445 -3.92 -8.06 -12.31
C ILE A 445 -2.40 -8.10 -12.16
N GLY A 446 -1.69 -7.01 -12.42
CA GLY A 446 -0.25 -6.94 -12.17
C GLY A 446 0.12 -7.31 -10.73
N HIS A 447 -0.63 -6.80 -9.74
CA HIS A 447 -0.47 -7.20 -8.34
C HIS A 447 -0.76 -8.69 -8.12
N CYS A 448 -1.81 -9.21 -8.75
CA CYS A 448 -2.14 -10.63 -8.70
C CYS A 448 -1.06 -11.53 -9.36
N LEU A 449 -0.19 -10.96 -10.18
CA LEU A 449 0.96 -11.64 -10.79
C LEU A 449 2.26 -11.49 -9.96
N GLY A 450 2.19 -10.83 -8.82
CA GLY A 450 3.30 -10.62 -7.89
C GLY A 450 4.05 -9.29 -8.07
N LEU A 451 3.60 -8.39 -8.94
CA LEU A 451 4.29 -7.12 -9.19
C LEU A 451 3.90 -6.04 -8.16
N MET A 452 4.89 -5.30 -7.70
CA MET A 452 4.76 -4.11 -6.87
C MET A 452 4.53 -2.85 -7.73
N HIS A 453 4.10 -1.76 -7.08
CA HIS A 453 4.08 -0.45 -7.74
C HIS A 453 5.47 -0.02 -8.18
N ASN A 454 5.59 0.46 -9.43
CA ASN A 454 6.79 1.10 -9.95
C ASN A 454 6.56 2.60 -10.13
N MET A 455 6.65 3.36 -9.04
CA MET A 455 6.38 4.81 -9.02
C MET A 455 7.48 5.66 -9.69
N GLY A 456 8.64 5.07 -9.98
CA GLY A 456 9.72 5.73 -10.73
C GLY A 456 9.58 5.63 -12.25
N ALA A 457 8.65 4.82 -12.74
CA ALA A 457 8.57 4.51 -14.16
C ALA A 457 8.27 5.75 -15.02
N SER A 458 7.28 6.58 -14.66
CA SER A 458 6.89 7.79 -15.40
C SER A 458 8.00 8.84 -15.47
N HIS A 459 8.90 8.86 -14.46
CA HIS A 459 10.05 9.76 -14.46
C HIS A 459 11.06 9.47 -15.58
N SER A 460 11.00 8.31 -16.22
CA SER A 460 11.85 7.97 -17.37
C SER A 460 11.53 8.79 -18.63
N PHE A 461 10.32 9.35 -18.73
CA PHE A 461 9.86 10.10 -19.89
C PHE A 461 10.17 11.60 -19.76
N THR A 462 10.56 12.24 -20.87
CA THR A 462 10.61 13.70 -20.97
C THR A 462 9.21 14.28 -21.22
N LEU A 463 9.04 15.56 -20.92
CA LEU A 463 7.75 16.24 -21.23
C LEU A 463 7.51 16.32 -22.75
N ASP A 464 8.56 16.35 -23.55
CA ASP A 464 8.47 16.32 -25.01
C ASP A 464 7.97 14.95 -25.49
N ASN A 465 8.47 13.85 -24.87
CA ASN A 465 7.95 12.49 -25.13
C ASN A 465 6.45 12.37 -24.86
N LEU A 466 5.98 12.94 -23.75
CA LEU A 466 4.56 12.92 -23.37
C LEU A 466 3.65 13.74 -24.29
N ARG A 467 4.22 14.61 -25.13
CA ARG A 467 3.51 15.43 -26.13
C ARG A 467 3.78 14.99 -27.58
N ASP A 468 4.58 13.94 -27.75
CA ASP A 468 4.85 13.35 -29.05
C ASP A 468 3.83 12.28 -29.41
N PRO A 469 3.09 12.40 -30.54
CA PRO A 469 2.09 11.41 -30.93
C PRO A 469 2.66 10.00 -31.16
N GLU A 470 3.79 9.89 -31.87
CA GLU A 470 4.39 8.58 -32.19
C GLU A 470 4.88 7.90 -30.93
N PHE A 471 5.55 8.64 -30.07
CA PHE A 471 6.03 8.13 -28.78
C PHE A 471 4.87 7.67 -27.88
N THR A 472 3.85 8.52 -27.68
CA THR A 472 2.75 8.22 -26.76
C THR A 472 1.82 7.12 -27.28
N GLN A 473 1.65 6.97 -28.60
CA GLN A 473 0.90 5.83 -29.15
C GLN A 473 1.60 4.50 -28.86
N LYS A 474 2.93 4.51 -28.84
CA LYS A 474 3.75 3.31 -28.56
C LYS A 474 3.90 3.02 -27.06
N HIS A 475 4.13 4.04 -26.25
CA HIS A 475 4.54 3.88 -24.86
C HIS A 475 3.51 4.39 -23.83
N GLY A 476 2.47 5.09 -24.25
CA GLY A 476 1.49 5.71 -23.35
C GLY A 476 2.13 6.79 -22.46
N THR A 477 1.69 6.85 -21.22
CA THR A 477 2.16 7.83 -20.22
C THR A 477 3.34 7.34 -19.38
N THR A 478 3.63 6.03 -19.39
CA THR A 478 4.60 5.37 -18.51
C THR A 478 5.09 4.06 -19.12
N PRO A 479 6.33 3.59 -18.85
CA PRO A 479 6.77 2.26 -19.26
C PRO A 479 6.25 1.12 -18.39
N SER A 480 5.48 1.40 -17.32
CA SER A 480 4.91 0.38 -16.44
C SER A 480 3.45 0.67 -16.11
N ILE A 481 2.58 -0.33 -16.30
CA ILE A 481 1.18 -0.26 -15.85
C ILE A 481 1.08 -0.21 -14.32
N MET A 482 2.14 -0.60 -13.61
CA MET A 482 2.20 -0.60 -12.14
C MET A 482 2.53 0.77 -11.56
N ASP A 483 2.67 1.80 -12.40
CA ASP A 483 2.76 3.20 -12.02
C ASP A 483 1.36 3.84 -11.93
N TYR A 484 1.23 4.91 -11.15
CA TYR A 484 0.02 5.72 -11.11
C TYR A 484 0.01 6.88 -12.12
N ALA A 485 0.71 6.73 -13.23
CA ALA A 485 0.73 7.66 -14.36
C ALA A 485 -0.57 7.60 -15.19
N ARG A 486 -1.70 7.87 -14.54
CA ARG A 486 -3.07 7.51 -14.95
C ARG A 486 -3.53 8.16 -16.24
N ASN A 487 -3.30 9.46 -16.40
CA ASN A 487 -3.67 10.19 -17.61
C ASN A 487 -2.64 11.27 -17.90
N ASN A 488 -2.49 11.62 -19.17
CA ASN A 488 -1.50 12.57 -19.64
C ASN A 488 -1.92 14.03 -19.37
N PHE A 489 -1.73 14.51 -18.17
CA PHE A 489 -2.00 15.90 -17.79
C PHE A 489 -0.96 16.92 -18.32
N VAL A 490 0.13 16.42 -18.90
CA VAL A 490 1.18 17.25 -19.55
C VAL A 490 0.74 17.68 -20.95
N ALA A 491 -0.12 16.90 -21.62
CA ALA A 491 -0.66 17.26 -22.92
C ALA A 491 -1.35 18.63 -22.87
N GLN A 492 -1.23 19.40 -23.93
CA GLN A 492 -1.78 20.75 -24.07
C GLN A 492 -2.85 20.80 -25.16
N PRO A 493 -3.74 21.82 -25.17
CA PRO A 493 -4.72 21.99 -26.27
C PRO A 493 -4.12 21.84 -27.63
N GLY A 494 -4.72 20.99 -28.48
CA GLY A 494 -4.24 20.62 -29.80
C GLY A 494 -3.36 19.34 -29.84
N ASP A 495 -2.90 18.84 -28.70
CA ASP A 495 -2.10 17.61 -28.66
C ASP A 495 -2.96 16.36 -28.93
N PHE A 496 -4.19 16.33 -28.41
CA PHE A 496 -5.14 15.25 -28.66
C PHE A 496 -5.49 15.12 -30.14
N GLU A 497 -5.78 16.24 -30.79
CA GLU A 497 -6.09 16.30 -32.21
C GLU A 497 -4.90 15.89 -33.09
N ARG A 498 -3.68 16.04 -32.61
CA ARG A 498 -2.47 15.57 -33.30
C ARG A 498 -2.22 14.06 -33.09
N GLY A 499 -3.02 13.40 -32.23
CA GLY A 499 -2.90 11.98 -31.95
C GLY A 499 -2.05 11.63 -30.72
N VAL A 500 -1.78 12.57 -29.83
CA VAL A 500 -1.14 12.28 -28.54
C VAL A 500 -2.07 11.39 -27.71
N ARG A 501 -1.56 10.26 -27.25
CA ARG A 501 -2.29 9.36 -26.38
C ARG A 501 -2.35 9.92 -24.97
N LEU A 502 -3.54 9.85 -24.36
CA LEU A 502 -3.80 10.41 -23.03
C LEU A 502 -3.86 9.38 -21.91
N THR A 503 -3.63 8.11 -22.21
CA THR A 503 -3.76 6.99 -21.28
C THR A 503 -2.48 6.16 -21.23
N PRO A 504 -2.23 5.39 -20.16
CA PRO A 504 -1.14 4.44 -20.10
C PRO A 504 -1.20 3.38 -21.21
N PRO A 505 -0.11 2.66 -21.46
CA PRO A 505 -0.15 1.49 -22.35
C PRO A 505 -0.95 0.37 -21.68
N PRO A 506 -1.41 -0.65 -22.42
CA PRO A 506 -2.02 -1.84 -21.84
C PRO A 506 -1.09 -2.59 -20.89
N VAL A 507 0.16 -2.75 -21.29
CA VAL A 507 1.29 -3.32 -20.53
C VAL A 507 2.54 -2.63 -21.05
N GLY A 508 3.37 -2.11 -20.15
CA GLY A 508 4.56 -1.33 -20.51
C GLY A 508 5.79 -2.20 -20.76
N VAL A 509 6.83 -1.57 -21.27
CA VAL A 509 8.11 -2.28 -21.55
C VAL A 509 8.79 -2.77 -20.28
N TYR A 510 8.64 -2.05 -19.16
CA TYR A 510 9.09 -2.50 -17.86
C TYR A 510 8.33 -3.77 -17.41
N ASP A 511 7.02 -3.78 -17.55
CA ASP A 511 6.18 -4.92 -17.14
C ASP A 511 6.54 -6.18 -17.91
N ILE A 512 6.77 -6.05 -19.23
CA ILE A 512 7.25 -7.14 -20.08
C ILE A 512 8.60 -7.67 -19.58
N HIS A 513 9.52 -6.75 -19.21
CA HIS A 513 10.81 -7.11 -18.64
C HIS A 513 10.65 -7.83 -17.29
N ALA A 514 9.82 -7.29 -16.40
CA ALA A 514 9.59 -7.85 -15.07
C ALA A 514 8.98 -9.27 -15.16
N ILE A 515 7.97 -9.48 -16.02
CA ILE A 515 7.38 -10.80 -16.24
C ILE A 515 8.41 -11.77 -16.87
N ASN A 516 9.20 -11.33 -17.85
CA ASN A 516 10.28 -12.15 -18.38
C ASN A 516 11.25 -12.57 -17.28
N TRP A 517 11.71 -11.62 -16.45
CA TRP A 517 12.64 -11.88 -15.35
C TRP A 517 12.04 -12.79 -14.29
N GLY A 518 10.78 -12.60 -13.91
CA GLY A 518 10.11 -13.37 -12.86
C GLY A 518 9.66 -14.77 -13.29
N TYR A 519 9.23 -14.94 -14.55
CA TYR A 519 8.52 -16.15 -14.98
C TYR A 519 9.28 -17.04 -15.98
N ARG A 520 10.22 -16.50 -16.76
CA ARG A 520 10.96 -17.28 -17.73
C ARG A 520 11.82 -18.34 -17.04
N LEU A 521 11.69 -19.61 -17.45
CA LEU A 521 12.50 -20.69 -16.92
C LEU A 521 13.91 -20.64 -17.51
N ILE A 522 14.89 -20.97 -16.66
CA ILE A 522 16.32 -20.94 -17.03
C ILE A 522 16.78 -22.37 -17.29
N PRO A 523 17.31 -22.68 -18.48
CA PRO A 523 17.75 -24.03 -18.84
C PRO A 523 18.82 -24.55 -17.87
N GLY A 524 18.60 -25.73 -17.31
CA GLY A 524 19.56 -26.44 -16.46
C GLY A 524 19.63 -25.95 -15.01
N ALA A 525 19.00 -24.83 -14.65
CA ALA A 525 18.92 -24.36 -13.27
C ALA A 525 18.04 -25.31 -12.43
N LYS A 526 18.53 -25.69 -11.26
CA LYS A 526 17.83 -26.55 -10.29
C LYS A 526 17.62 -25.85 -8.96
N THR A 527 18.42 -24.84 -8.66
CA THR A 527 18.38 -24.05 -7.45
C THR A 527 18.30 -22.58 -7.82
N MET A 528 17.89 -21.72 -6.86
CA MET A 528 17.90 -20.28 -7.07
C MET A 528 19.32 -19.71 -7.25
N GLU A 529 20.34 -20.36 -6.70
CA GLU A 529 21.74 -20.01 -6.92
C GLU A 529 22.17 -20.24 -8.38
N ASP A 530 21.68 -21.29 -9.02
CA ASP A 530 21.93 -21.56 -10.44
C ASP A 530 21.29 -20.49 -11.34
N GLU A 531 20.21 -19.87 -10.91
CA GLU A 531 19.50 -18.82 -11.67
C GLU A 531 20.23 -17.45 -11.62
N LYS A 532 20.92 -17.14 -10.53
CA LYS A 532 21.49 -15.81 -10.27
C LYS A 532 22.32 -15.22 -11.43
N PRO A 533 23.24 -15.95 -12.06
CA PRO A 533 24.05 -15.38 -13.15
C PRO A 533 23.21 -14.95 -14.36
N THR A 534 22.14 -15.69 -14.66
CA THR A 534 21.25 -15.37 -15.79
C THR A 534 20.34 -14.20 -15.45
N LEU A 535 19.78 -14.19 -14.23
CA LEU A 535 18.94 -13.09 -13.73
C LEU A 535 19.71 -11.78 -13.69
N GLU A 536 20.96 -11.80 -13.19
CA GLU A 536 21.86 -10.64 -13.20
C GLU A 536 22.16 -10.15 -14.61
N LYS A 537 22.39 -11.08 -15.54
CA LYS A 537 22.61 -10.75 -16.95
C LYS A 537 21.40 -10.01 -17.54
N TRP A 538 20.18 -10.49 -17.31
CA TRP A 538 18.97 -9.86 -17.85
C TRP A 538 18.73 -8.46 -17.31
N ILE A 539 19.07 -8.19 -16.04
CA ILE A 539 19.03 -6.83 -15.49
C ILE A 539 20.07 -5.94 -16.17
N ARG A 540 21.32 -6.42 -16.28
CA ARG A 540 22.43 -5.65 -16.88
C ARG A 540 22.24 -5.33 -18.36
N GLU A 541 21.54 -6.17 -19.11
CA GLU A 541 21.20 -5.87 -20.50
C GLU A 541 20.31 -4.62 -20.64
N LYS A 542 19.76 -4.14 -19.53
CA LYS A 542 18.91 -2.93 -19.44
C LYS A 542 19.60 -1.75 -18.73
N ASP A 543 20.80 -1.92 -18.22
CA ASP A 543 21.53 -0.87 -17.52
C ASP A 543 21.63 0.41 -18.36
N GLY A 544 21.29 1.54 -17.76
CA GLY A 544 21.33 2.87 -18.38
C GLY A 544 20.08 3.25 -19.18
N ASP A 545 19.12 2.35 -19.36
CA ASP A 545 17.81 2.68 -19.91
C ASP A 545 16.79 2.82 -18.78
N LYS A 546 16.44 4.06 -18.45
CA LYS A 546 15.52 4.41 -17.36
C LYS A 546 14.13 3.77 -17.50
N MET A 547 13.73 3.38 -18.70
CA MET A 547 12.44 2.72 -18.93
C MET A 547 12.36 1.33 -18.29
N TYR A 548 13.48 0.78 -17.81
CA TYR A 548 13.56 -0.52 -17.14
C TYR A 548 13.97 -0.41 -15.66
N GLU A 549 14.11 0.81 -15.13
CA GLU A 549 14.40 1.02 -13.71
C GLU A 549 13.13 0.83 -12.85
N PHE A 550 13.33 0.37 -11.63
CA PHE A 550 12.29 0.20 -10.62
C PHE A 550 12.43 1.25 -9.53
N GLY A 551 11.36 1.99 -9.28
CA GLY A 551 11.24 2.94 -8.18
C GLY A 551 10.07 2.59 -7.28
N ALA A 552 10.37 2.15 -6.05
CA ALA A 552 9.35 1.70 -5.11
C ALA A 552 8.54 2.86 -4.52
N GLN A 553 7.27 2.61 -4.18
CA GLN A 553 6.39 3.59 -3.54
C GLN A 553 6.95 4.09 -2.20
N GLN A 554 6.86 5.40 -1.95
CA GLN A 554 7.28 6.04 -0.71
C GLN A 554 6.08 6.24 0.23
N PHE A 555 6.05 5.59 1.41
CA PHE A 555 4.89 5.58 2.31
C PHE A 555 4.93 6.57 3.46
N LEU A 556 6.08 7.01 3.96
CA LEU A 556 6.20 7.87 5.15
C LEU A 556 6.65 9.30 4.87
N GLY A 557 6.49 9.74 3.67
CA GLY A 557 6.91 11.06 3.23
C GLY A 557 7.71 10.97 1.94
N LEU A 558 7.69 12.05 1.18
CA LEU A 558 8.37 12.14 -0.08
C LEU A 558 9.77 12.73 0.15
N ILE A 559 10.80 11.98 -0.17
CA ILE A 559 12.21 12.39 -0.11
C ILE A 559 12.85 12.33 -1.49
N ASP A 560 12.53 11.25 -2.23
CA ASP A 560 13.01 11.06 -3.60
C ASP A 560 12.01 11.69 -4.58
N PRO A 561 12.40 12.70 -5.35
CA PRO A 561 11.51 13.28 -6.34
C PRO A 561 11.31 12.42 -7.58
N THR A 562 12.06 11.32 -7.76
CA THR A 562 11.97 10.45 -8.93
C THR A 562 10.97 9.32 -8.77
N ASP A 563 10.57 8.98 -7.52
CA ASP A 563 9.70 7.86 -7.18
C ASP A 563 8.41 8.36 -6.54
N GLN A 564 7.64 9.18 -7.26
CA GLN A 564 6.41 9.78 -6.76
C GLN A 564 5.16 9.10 -7.31
N THR A 565 4.06 9.20 -6.57
CA THR A 565 2.76 8.72 -7.04
C THR A 565 2.05 9.80 -7.87
N GLU A 566 1.42 9.40 -8.96
CA GLU A 566 0.57 10.25 -9.78
C GLU A 566 1.29 11.45 -10.42
N ASP A 567 2.61 11.37 -10.56
CA ASP A 567 3.43 12.31 -11.30
C ASP A 567 3.58 11.88 -12.78
N LEU A 568 4.13 12.76 -13.59
CA LEU A 568 4.48 12.50 -14.99
C LEU A 568 5.74 13.26 -15.37
N GLY A 569 6.61 12.53 -16.05
CA GLY A 569 7.79 13.10 -16.69
C GLY A 569 8.91 13.45 -15.70
N ASN A 570 10.03 13.82 -16.24
CA ASN A 570 11.27 14.03 -15.49
C ASN A 570 11.47 15.47 -14.96
N ASP A 571 10.48 16.32 -15.09
CA ASP A 571 10.53 17.73 -14.62
C ASP A 571 9.17 18.14 -14.03
N HIS A 572 8.95 17.83 -12.73
CA HIS A 572 7.69 18.08 -12.05
C HIS A 572 7.31 19.56 -11.92
N LEU A 573 8.27 20.49 -11.95
CA LEU A 573 7.96 21.91 -11.94
C LEU A 573 7.27 22.31 -13.26
N LYS A 574 7.84 21.90 -14.39
CA LYS A 574 7.26 22.19 -15.72
C LYS A 574 6.00 21.39 -15.97
N ALA A 575 5.97 20.10 -15.57
CA ALA A 575 4.77 19.28 -15.65
C ALA A 575 3.62 19.92 -14.84
N GLY A 576 3.94 20.43 -13.64
CA GLY A 576 2.99 21.20 -12.82
C GLY A 576 2.49 22.45 -13.50
N ASP A 577 3.37 23.25 -14.12
CA ASP A 577 2.96 24.45 -14.85
C ASP A 577 2.04 24.12 -16.04
N MET A 578 2.33 23.05 -16.80
CA MET A 578 1.49 22.59 -17.90
C MET A 578 0.12 22.14 -17.42
N SER A 579 0.05 21.33 -16.35
CA SER A 579 -1.22 20.90 -15.78
C SER A 579 -2.01 22.05 -15.17
N ILE A 580 -1.36 22.99 -14.47
CA ILE A 580 -2.00 24.19 -13.92
C ILE A 580 -2.60 25.05 -15.04
N SER A 581 -1.92 25.14 -16.18
CA SER A 581 -2.49 25.80 -17.36
C SER A 581 -3.78 25.11 -17.82
N ASN A 582 -3.81 23.79 -17.85
CA ASN A 582 -5.00 23.01 -18.18
C ASN A 582 -6.11 23.17 -17.13
N LEU A 583 -5.77 23.15 -15.84
CA LEU A 583 -6.73 23.35 -14.75
C LEU A 583 -7.39 24.74 -14.80
N LYS A 584 -6.67 25.77 -15.23
CA LYS A 584 -7.27 27.11 -15.46
C LYS A 584 -8.32 27.06 -16.56
N ILE A 585 -8.05 26.37 -17.67
CA ILE A 585 -9.03 26.19 -18.76
C ILE A 585 -10.25 25.43 -18.24
N ILE A 586 -10.05 24.39 -17.39
CA ILE A 586 -11.14 23.66 -16.76
C ILE A 586 -11.98 24.59 -15.85
N MET A 587 -11.33 25.41 -15.02
CA MET A 587 -12.03 26.33 -14.13
C MET A 587 -12.80 27.42 -14.86
N ASP A 588 -12.25 27.92 -15.98
CA ASP A 588 -12.96 28.92 -16.83
C ASP A 588 -14.25 28.35 -17.48
N ASN A 589 -14.35 27.01 -17.61
CA ASN A 589 -15.48 26.30 -18.19
C ASN A 589 -16.20 25.37 -17.20
N PHE A 590 -15.92 25.51 -15.90
CA PHE A 590 -16.24 24.51 -14.89
C PHE A 590 -17.75 24.21 -14.79
N GLU A 591 -18.59 25.25 -14.73
CA GLU A 591 -20.05 25.11 -14.61
C GLU A 591 -20.64 24.43 -15.87
N ASP A 592 -20.10 24.76 -17.05
CA ASP A 592 -20.58 24.20 -18.33
C ASP A 592 -20.17 22.74 -18.55
N TRP A 593 -18.96 22.34 -18.07
CA TRP A 593 -18.44 21.01 -18.31
C TRP A 593 -18.78 20.00 -17.21
N ALA A 594 -18.81 20.43 -15.96
CA ALA A 594 -19.07 19.58 -14.81
C ALA A 594 -20.51 19.67 -14.30
N GLY A 595 -21.26 20.72 -14.66
CA GLY A 595 -22.59 21.02 -14.15
C GLY A 595 -23.71 20.36 -14.96
N ASP A 596 -24.88 20.30 -14.32
CA ASP A 596 -26.14 19.94 -14.92
C ASP A 596 -27.17 21.07 -14.67
N LYS A 597 -27.77 21.52 -15.71
CA LYS A 597 -28.71 22.68 -15.62
C LYS A 597 -29.95 22.30 -14.79
N GLY A 598 -30.13 23.00 -13.67
CA GLY A 598 -31.24 22.79 -12.74
C GLY A 598 -30.89 21.95 -11.51
N GLU A 599 -29.67 21.39 -11.44
CA GLU A 599 -29.15 20.73 -10.28
C GLU A 599 -28.66 21.74 -9.21
N HIS A 600 -28.58 21.27 -7.97
CA HIS A 600 -27.99 22.04 -6.88
C HIS A 600 -26.47 22.19 -7.06
N TYR A 601 -25.90 23.33 -6.68
CA TYR A 601 -24.46 23.59 -6.77
C TYR A 601 -23.63 22.64 -5.90
N GLU A 602 -24.23 22.03 -4.90
CA GLU A 602 -23.61 21.02 -4.07
C GLU A 602 -23.09 19.81 -4.89
N SER A 603 -23.79 19.44 -5.98
CA SER A 603 -23.34 18.40 -6.91
C SER A 603 -22.01 18.73 -7.61
N LEU A 604 -21.66 20.02 -7.72
CA LEU A 604 -20.38 20.50 -8.26
C LEU A 604 -19.27 20.54 -7.23
N SER A 605 -19.60 20.53 -5.94
CA SER A 605 -18.63 20.67 -4.85
C SER A 605 -17.58 19.57 -4.87
N ASP A 606 -17.96 18.32 -5.13
CA ASP A 606 -17.02 17.19 -5.14
C ASP A 606 -16.08 17.24 -6.36
N MET A 607 -16.57 17.66 -7.52
CA MET A 607 -15.72 17.88 -8.69
C MET A 607 -14.77 19.07 -8.47
N TYR A 608 -15.23 20.14 -7.82
CA TYR A 608 -14.36 21.26 -7.47
C TYR A 608 -13.25 20.81 -6.49
N LYS A 609 -13.59 20.02 -5.46
CA LYS A 609 -12.61 19.41 -4.56
C LYS A 609 -11.60 18.53 -5.32
N ALA A 610 -12.06 17.81 -6.35
CA ALA A 610 -11.17 17.02 -7.21
C ALA A 610 -10.19 17.90 -8.00
N VAL A 611 -10.65 19.04 -8.56
CA VAL A 611 -9.78 20.02 -9.23
C VAL A 611 -8.75 20.63 -8.27
N VAL A 612 -9.19 21.05 -7.08
CA VAL A 612 -8.29 21.56 -6.03
C VAL A 612 -7.28 20.48 -5.62
N SER A 613 -7.73 19.25 -5.42
CA SER A 613 -6.86 18.13 -5.07
C SER A 613 -5.81 17.87 -6.14
N GLN A 614 -6.17 17.93 -7.42
CA GLN A 614 -5.21 17.80 -8.52
C GLN A 614 -4.16 18.93 -8.52
N TYR A 615 -4.58 20.17 -8.27
CA TYR A 615 -3.66 21.29 -8.09
C TYR A 615 -2.70 21.09 -6.90
N LEU A 616 -3.25 20.73 -5.74
CA LEU A 616 -2.45 20.48 -4.52
C LEU A 616 -1.46 19.30 -4.72
N ARG A 617 -1.81 18.31 -5.54
CA ARG A 617 -0.93 17.20 -5.91
C ARG A 617 0.29 17.71 -6.67
N HIS A 618 0.11 18.60 -7.65
CA HIS A 618 1.26 19.20 -8.35
C HIS A 618 2.14 20.05 -7.43
N VAL A 619 1.55 20.75 -6.47
CA VAL A 619 2.34 21.43 -5.41
C VAL A 619 3.10 20.39 -4.58
N GLY A 620 2.45 19.28 -4.23
CA GLY A 620 3.04 18.16 -3.50
C GLY A 620 4.24 17.53 -4.19
N HIS A 621 4.18 17.36 -5.53
CA HIS A 621 5.28 16.80 -6.33
C HIS A 621 6.57 17.63 -6.31
N VAL A 622 6.49 18.90 -5.89
CA VAL A 622 7.66 19.78 -5.79
C VAL A 622 8.28 19.77 -4.38
N TYR A 623 7.56 19.36 -3.35
CA TYR A 623 8.08 19.28 -1.98
C TYR A 623 9.38 18.46 -1.86
N PRO A 624 9.49 17.26 -2.46
CA PRO A 624 10.69 16.43 -2.32
C PRO A 624 11.94 17.02 -2.97
N TYR A 625 11.83 18.07 -3.79
CA TYR A 625 13.03 18.79 -4.25
C TYR A 625 13.71 19.58 -3.13
N ILE A 626 13.02 19.92 -2.04
CA ILE A 626 13.58 20.67 -0.92
C ILE A 626 14.24 19.71 0.08
N GLY A 627 15.55 19.68 0.06
CA GLY A 627 16.33 18.72 0.84
C GLY A 627 16.11 17.29 0.38
N GLY A 628 15.76 17.10 -0.88
CA GLY A 628 15.51 15.80 -1.48
C GLY A 628 16.77 14.99 -1.75
N VAL A 629 16.56 13.68 -1.91
CA VAL A 629 17.61 12.70 -2.20
C VAL A 629 17.07 11.69 -3.20
N GLU A 630 17.72 11.57 -4.35
CA GLU A 630 17.48 10.47 -5.29
C GLU A 630 18.24 9.24 -4.79
N PHE A 631 17.53 8.13 -4.63
CA PHE A 631 18.13 6.87 -4.19
C PHE A 631 18.44 5.96 -5.38
N LYS A 632 19.64 5.37 -5.38
CA LYS A 632 20.05 4.39 -6.38
C LYS A 632 20.47 3.09 -5.72
N GLU A 633 20.10 1.99 -6.33
CA GLU A 633 20.59 0.68 -5.92
C GLU A 633 21.98 0.47 -6.51
N ILE A 634 23.01 0.52 -5.65
CA ILE A 634 24.40 0.30 -6.05
C ILE A 634 24.93 -1.00 -5.46
N ARG A 635 25.84 -1.65 -6.18
CA ARG A 635 26.45 -2.91 -5.77
C ARG A 635 27.98 -2.81 -5.82
N GLN A 636 28.64 -3.42 -4.82
CA GLN A 636 30.09 -3.39 -4.71
C GLN A 636 30.76 -3.93 -5.99
N GLY A 637 31.61 -3.11 -6.61
CA GLY A 637 32.36 -3.45 -7.81
C GLY A 637 31.55 -3.57 -9.10
N MET A 638 30.27 -3.14 -9.09
CA MET A 638 29.38 -3.27 -10.24
C MET A 638 28.86 -1.94 -10.79
N ASN A 639 28.70 -0.93 -9.94
CA ASN A 639 28.20 0.38 -10.33
C ASN A 639 29.15 1.46 -9.83
N ASP A 640 29.31 2.52 -10.64
CA ASP A 640 29.94 3.76 -10.22
C ASP A 640 28.85 4.74 -9.75
N GLY A 641 29.14 5.48 -8.70
CA GLY A 641 28.26 6.51 -8.15
C GLY A 641 27.84 6.29 -6.71
N ASP A 642 26.97 7.14 -6.24
CA ASP A 642 26.50 7.18 -4.85
C ASP A 642 25.07 6.63 -4.75
N ALA A 643 24.80 5.91 -3.65
CA ALA A 643 23.45 5.42 -3.33
C ALA A 643 22.48 6.55 -2.96
N ARG A 644 22.98 7.74 -2.62
CA ARG A 644 22.24 8.91 -2.18
C ARG A 644 22.74 10.15 -2.94
N ASN A 645 21.94 10.63 -3.88
CA ASN A 645 22.25 11.80 -4.70
C ASN A 645 21.38 12.98 -4.25
N PHE A 646 21.99 13.94 -3.58
CA PHE A 646 21.26 15.10 -3.06
C PHE A 646 20.88 16.05 -4.18
N ILE A 647 19.67 16.59 -4.13
CA ILE A 647 19.17 17.53 -5.13
C ILE A 647 20.06 18.79 -5.15
N PRO A 648 20.60 19.17 -6.33
CA PRO A 648 21.51 20.29 -6.44
C PRO A 648 20.88 21.62 -6.00
N LYS A 649 21.73 22.53 -5.46
CA LYS A 649 21.34 23.87 -4.99
C LYS A 649 20.50 24.65 -6.02
N ALA A 650 20.86 24.59 -7.30
CA ALA A 650 20.15 25.30 -8.35
C ALA A 650 18.70 24.82 -8.46
N ARG A 651 18.50 23.50 -8.43
CA ARG A 651 17.17 22.89 -8.54
C ARG A 651 16.33 23.13 -7.28
N GLN A 652 16.92 23.05 -6.10
CA GLN A 652 16.23 23.39 -4.85
C GLN A 652 15.78 24.86 -4.82
N ARG A 653 16.61 25.79 -5.34
CA ARG A 653 16.25 27.21 -5.43
C ARG A 653 15.11 27.45 -6.41
N GLU A 654 15.09 26.75 -7.53
CA GLU A 654 14.01 26.80 -8.51
C GLU A 654 12.71 26.30 -7.89
N ALA A 655 12.74 25.15 -7.22
CA ALA A 655 11.60 24.56 -6.52
C ALA A 655 11.04 25.50 -5.41
N MET A 656 11.91 26.08 -4.59
CA MET A 656 11.51 27.06 -3.58
C MET A 656 10.76 28.26 -4.18
N LYS A 657 11.29 28.82 -5.26
CA LYS A 657 10.64 29.93 -5.95
C LYS A 657 9.31 29.51 -6.56
N TRP A 658 9.25 28.34 -7.17
CA TRP A 658 8.05 27.80 -7.76
C TRP A 658 6.94 27.61 -6.70
N LEU A 659 7.25 26.96 -5.57
CA LEU A 659 6.33 26.74 -4.45
C LEU A 659 5.76 28.05 -3.90
N LEU A 660 6.63 29.04 -3.64
CA LEU A 660 6.19 30.34 -3.15
C LEU A 660 5.38 31.11 -4.19
N ASN A 661 5.67 30.93 -5.48
CA ASN A 661 4.86 31.49 -6.57
C ASN A 661 3.45 30.87 -6.57
N GLN A 662 3.32 29.54 -6.42
CA GLN A 662 2.01 28.89 -6.32
C GLN A 662 1.23 29.41 -5.11
N ALA A 663 1.88 29.57 -3.96
CA ALA A 663 1.23 30.17 -2.78
C ALA A 663 0.65 31.58 -3.02
N ARG A 664 1.27 32.35 -3.93
CA ARG A 664 0.93 33.75 -4.24
C ARG A 664 -0.06 33.92 -5.38
N THR A 665 -0.21 32.91 -6.24
CA THR A 665 -0.93 33.07 -7.52
C THR A 665 -2.09 32.10 -7.72
N CYS A 666 -2.58 31.46 -6.65
CA CYS A 666 -3.62 30.42 -6.72
C CYS A 666 -5.08 30.94 -6.70
N ASP A 667 -5.31 32.26 -6.71
CA ASP A 667 -6.66 32.88 -6.58
C ASP A 667 -7.59 32.52 -7.73
N TRP A 668 -7.07 32.10 -8.88
CA TRP A 668 -7.86 31.60 -10.00
C TRP A 668 -8.70 30.35 -9.66
N LEU A 669 -8.30 29.57 -8.65
CA LEU A 669 -9.07 28.43 -8.15
C LEU A 669 -10.27 28.84 -7.27
N THR A 670 -10.36 30.07 -6.81
CA THR A 670 -11.43 30.57 -5.94
C THR A 670 -12.17 31.75 -6.57
N PRO A 671 -12.75 31.59 -7.80
CA PRO A 671 -13.49 32.68 -8.43
C PRO A 671 -14.69 33.06 -7.56
N PRO A 672 -14.83 34.33 -7.18
CA PRO A 672 -15.88 34.81 -6.26
C PRO A 672 -17.31 34.44 -6.71
N SER A 673 -17.56 34.43 -8.04
CA SER A 673 -18.85 34.05 -8.62
C SER A 673 -19.26 32.60 -8.31
N LEU A 674 -18.30 31.68 -8.26
CA LEU A 674 -18.53 30.27 -7.93
C LEU A 674 -18.59 30.08 -6.41
N MET A 675 -17.67 30.71 -5.66
CA MET A 675 -17.61 30.58 -4.20
C MET A 675 -18.88 31.09 -3.50
N ALA A 676 -19.51 32.11 -4.04
CA ALA A 676 -20.77 32.67 -3.53
C ALA A 676 -21.97 31.71 -3.67
N LYS A 677 -21.85 30.59 -4.40
CA LYS A 677 -22.93 29.65 -4.66
C LYS A 677 -22.95 28.46 -3.71
N TRP A 678 -21.91 28.30 -2.86
CA TRP A 678 -21.81 27.21 -1.87
C TRP A 678 -22.14 27.71 -0.46
N GLU A 679 -22.82 26.88 0.30
CA GLU A 679 -23.20 27.15 1.69
C GLU A 679 -22.03 27.04 2.65
N GLU A 680 -21.07 26.12 2.37
CA GLU A 680 -19.90 25.85 3.21
C GLU A 680 -18.60 26.30 2.53
N PRO A 681 -17.76 27.08 3.24
CA PRO A 681 -16.44 27.46 2.73
C PRO A 681 -15.53 26.24 2.67
N TYR A 682 -14.71 26.14 1.62
CA TYR A 682 -13.66 25.14 1.51
C TYR A 682 -12.29 25.80 1.68
N GLU A 683 -11.74 25.67 2.88
CA GLU A 683 -10.50 26.32 3.31
C GLU A 683 -9.28 25.44 3.00
N TRP A 684 -8.73 25.55 1.81
CA TRP A 684 -7.53 24.81 1.38
C TRP A 684 -6.31 25.73 1.21
N LYS A 685 -6.52 27.00 0.86
CA LYS A 685 -5.47 27.94 0.45
C LYS A 685 -4.49 28.22 1.58
N GLU A 686 -4.99 28.62 2.72
CA GLU A 686 -4.18 28.93 3.91
C GLU A 686 -3.43 27.70 4.40
N LYS A 687 -4.05 26.52 4.35
CA LYS A 687 -3.39 25.25 4.68
C LYS A 687 -2.24 24.97 3.73
N MET A 688 -2.44 25.11 2.42
CA MET A 688 -1.37 24.95 1.41
C MET A 688 -0.21 25.92 1.67
N GLN A 689 -0.50 27.20 1.93
CA GLN A 689 0.53 28.22 2.21
C GLN A 689 1.35 27.85 3.45
N ARG A 690 0.70 27.42 4.53
CA ARG A 690 1.39 26.93 5.73
C ARG A 690 2.26 25.71 5.44
N ASN A 691 1.75 24.76 4.63
CA ASN A 691 2.49 23.55 4.25
C ASN A 691 3.73 23.88 3.42
N ILE A 692 3.64 24.80 2.47
CA ILE A 692 4.80 25.27 1.69
C ILE A 692 5.88 25.83 2.62
N VAL A 693 5.50 26.71 3.55
CA VAL A 693 6.43 27.29 4.51
C VAL A 693 7.03 26.22 5.43
N ALA A 694 6.20 25.28 5.90
CA ALA A 694 6.66 24.16 6.71
C ALA A 694 7.68 23.29 5.96
N CYS A 695 7.39 22.94 4.69
CA CYS A 695 8.33 22.21 3.83
C CYS A 695 9.70 22.90 3.74
N LEU A 696 9.71 24.22 3.57
CA LEU A 696 10.95 24.98 3.45
C LEU A 696 11.77 25.01 4.75
N LEU A 697 11.14 24.87 5.92
CA LEU A 697 11.79 25.12 7.23
C LEU A 697 11.79 23.90 8.16
N ILE A 698 11.23 22.75 7.74
CA ILE A 698 11.16 21.56 8.59
C ILE A 698 12.55 20.98 8.86
N SER A 699 12.75 20.58 10.11
CA SER A 699 14.04 20.12 10.65
C SER A 699 14.68 18.97 9.85
N THR A 700 13.86 18.06 9.35
CA THR A 700 14.33 16.91 8.55
C THR A 700 14.89 17.33 7.19
N ASN A 701 14.22 18.26 6.49
CA ASN A 701 14.73 18.81 5.23
C ASN A 701 16.03 19.58 5.46
N LEU A 702 16.08 20.40 6.53
CA LEU A 702 17.29 21.15 6.87
C LEU A 702 18.47 20.24 7.21
N GLN A 703 18.23 19.09 7.84
CA GLN A 703 19.28 18.09 8.10
C GLN A 703 19.84 17.51 6.80
N ARG A 704 18.97 17.14 5.86
CA ARG A 704 19.43 16.62 4.56
C ARG A 704 20.17 17.67 3.74
N ILE A 705 19.71 18.92 3.75
CA ILE A 705 20.41 20.05 3.13
C ILE A 705 21.81 20.22 3.72
N LYS A 706 21.94 20.18 5.04
CA LYS A 706 23.23 20.23 5.74
C LYS A 706 24.15 19.08 5.32
N GLU A 707 23.60 17.87 5.25
CA GLU A 707 24.35 16.68 4.89
C GLU A 707 24.82 16.73 3.43
N GLY A 708 23.93 17.09 2.49
CA GLY A 708 24.27 17.27 1.09
C GLY A 708 25.37 18.32 0.90
N GLY A 709 25.27 19.47 1.60
CA GLY A 709 26.30 20.51 1.56
C GLY A 709 27.64 20.11 2.20
N ARG A 710 27.64 19.12 3.09
CA ARG A 710 28.88 18.53 3.64
C ARG A 710 29.55 17.56 2.65
N LEU A 711 28.75 16.79 1.92
CA LEU A 711 29.24 15.76 0.98
C LEU A 711 29.70 16.40 -0.34
N ASP A 712 28.94 17.33 -0.88
CA ASP A 712 29.30 18.09 -2.10
C ASP A 712 29.03 19.61 -1.90
N PRO A 713 29.98 20.34 -1.34
CA PRO A 713 29.81 21.77 -1.05
C PRO A 713 29.79 22.67 -2.29
N VAL A 714 30.13 22.15 -3.46
CA VAL A 714 30.12 22.89 -4.73
C VAL A 714 28.72 22.93 -5.33
N ASN A 715 28.09 21.78 -5.46
CA ASN A 715 26.79 21.63 -6.13
C ASN A 715 25.60 21.77 -5.15
N ASN A 716 25.80 21.46 -3.88
CA ASN A 716 24.71 21.47 -2.89
C ASN A 716 24.73 22.73 -2.02
N TYR A 717 23.60 23.01 -1.37
CA TYR A 717 23.49 24.11 -0.43
C TYR A 717 24.31 23.88 0.83
N LYS A 718 25.00 24.91 1.29
CA LYS A 718 25.37 25.05 2.71
C LYS A 718 24.10 25.46 3.47
N LEU A 719 23.87 24.92 4.63
CA LEU A 719 22.66 25.16 5.41
C LEU A 719 22.39 26.66 5.63
N ARG A 720 23.43 27.46 5.89
CA ARG A 720 23.28 28.91 6.09
C ARG A 720 22.78 29.61 4.82
N ASP A 721 23.40 29.32 3.66
CA ASP A 721 23.03 29.91 2.37
C ASP A 721 21.59 29.56 1.98
N TYR A 722 21.17 28.32 2.29
CA TYR A 722 19.79 27.89 2.09
C TYR A 722 18.83 28.71 2.97
N MET A 723 19.13 28.85 4.26
CA MET A 723 18.29 29.60 5.18
C MET A 723 18.21 31.08 4.80
N ASP A 724 19.29 31.67 4.28
CA ASP A 724 19.30 33.06 3.80
C ASP A 724 18.36 33.19 2.58
N ASP A 725 18.46 32.30 1.60
CA ASP A 725 17.58 32.28 0.43
C ASP A 725 16.11 32.02 0.82
N ALA A 726 15.82 31.10 1.73
CA ALA A 726 14.48 30.77 2.16
C ALA A 726 13.80 31.96 2.89
N ILE A 727 14.50 32.56 3.86
CA ILE A 727 13.99 33.73 4.59
C ILE A 727 13.78 34.90 3.65
N HIS A 728 14.77 35.21 2.79
CA HIS A 728 14.63 36.29 1.83
C HIS A 728 13.44 36.07 0.87
N SER A 729 13.22 34.86 0.42
CA SER A 729 12.13 34.52 -0.50
C SER A 729 10.74 34.60 0.15
N ILE A 730 10.60 34.15 1.40
CA ILE A 730 9.35 34.22 2.17
C ILE A 730 8.99 35.67 2.51
N PHE A 731 9.99 36.46 2.92
CA PHE A 731 9.81 37.87 3.35
C PHE A 731 10.10 38.88 2.22
N GLU A 732 10.09 38.45 0.95
CA GLU A 732 10.44 39.27 -0.20
C GLU A 732 9.64 40.57 -0.28
N ALA A 733 8.32 40.51 -0.06
CA ALA A 733 7.45 41.69 -0.07
C ALA A 733 7.88 42.74 0.99
N THR A 734 8.24 42.30 2.20
CA THR A 734 8.75 43.16 3.27
C THR A 734 10.11 43.76 2.92
N TYR A 735 11.05 42.95 2.40
CA TYR A 735 12.35 43.46 1.95
C TYR A 735 12.20 44.56 0.90
N LYS A 736 11.27 44.34 -0.06
CA LYS A 736 10.97 45.29 -1.13
C LYS A 736 10.09 46.47 -0.69
N GLY A 737 9.58 46.51 0.54
CA GLY A 737 8.69 47.55 1.08
C GLY A 737 7.32 47.58 0.38
N LYS A 738 6.82 46.42 -0.07
CA LYS A 738 5.48 46.28 -0.66
C LYS A 738 4.42 46.12 0.43
N ALA A 739 3.17 46.47 0.12
CA ALA A 739 2.01 46.16 0.94
C ALA A 739 1.88 44.63 1.11
N LEU A 740 1.50 44.20 2.32
CA LEU A 740 1.26 42.82 2.63
C LEU A 740 -0.24 42.51 2.51
N ASP A 741 -0.60 41.80 1.43
CA ASP A 741 -1.91 41.17 1.34
C ASP A 741 -2.10 40.01 2.35
N ALA A 742 -3.27 39.38 2.32
CA ALA A 742 -3.58 38.28 3.21
C ALA A 742 -2.58 37.10 3.02
N THR A 743 -2.19 36.80 1.79
CA THR A 743 -1.24 35.76 1.45
C THR A 743 0.16 36.04 2.03
N GLU A 744 0.70 37.23 1.81
CA GLU A 744 2.02 37.61 2.37
C GLU A 744 2.02 37.60 3.90
N ARG A 745 0.94 38.10 4.54
CA ARG A 745 0.80 38.00 5.98
C ARG A 745 0.76 36.57 6.49
N ASN A 746 0.04 35.67 5.81
CA ASN A 746 -0.05 34.27 6.20
C ASN A 746 1.30 33.53 6.02
N LEU A 747 2.00 33.74 4.90
CA LEU A 747 3.33 33.14 4.65
C LEU A 747 4.35 33.56 5.74
N GLN A 748 4.40 34.86 6.04
CA GLN A 748 5.35 35.42 7.02
C GLN A 748 4.99 34.99 8.45
N ALA A 749 3.69 34.99 8.82
CA ALA A 749 3.23 34.53 10.13
C ALA A 749 3.51 33.03 10.32
N SER A 750 3.29 32.23 9.28
CA SER A 750 3.60 30.80 9.28
C SER A 750 5.10 30.54 9.49
N ALA A 751 5.97 31.28 8.81
CA ALA A 751 7.41 31.15 8.98
C ALA A 751 7.86 31.52 10.40
N ILE A 752 7.29 32.60 10.97
CA ILE A 752 7.52 32.98 12.36
C ILE A 752 7.07 31.85 13.30
N GLY A 753 5.88 31.28 13.07
CA GLY A 753 5.34 30.17 13.85
C GLY A 753 6.28 28.94 13.85
N VAL A 754 6.79 28.56 12.69
CA VAL A 754 7.78 27.46 12.57
C VAL A 754 9.07 27.80 13.30
N MET A 755 9.60 29.00 13.12
CA MET A 755 10.83 29.43 13.79
C MET A 755 10.67 29.47 15.31
N VAL A 756 9.54 29.95 15.83
CA VAL A 756 9.19 29.94 17.27
C VAL A 756 9.16 28.50 17.80
N ASN A 757 8.49 27.62 17.09
CA ASN A 757 8.41 26.20 17.49
C ASN A 757 9.81 25.56 17.60
N TYR A 758 10.70 25.83 16.66
CA TYR A 758 12.06 25.26 16.63
C TYR A 758 13.08 26.03 17.47
N SER A 759 12.78 27.27 17.88
CA SER A 759 13.68 28.03 18.76
C SER A 759 13.76 27.49 20.19
N GLY A 760 12.76 26.71 20.59
CA GLY A 760 12.60 26.24 21.97
C GLY A 760 12.11 27.33 22.96
N LEU A 761 11.97 28.57 22.50
CA LEU A 761 11.55 29.73 23.30
C LEU A 761 10.00 29.80 23.34
N LYS A 762 9.34 28.82 23.98
CA LYS A 762 7.87 28.83 24.12
C LYS A 762 7.47 29.72 25.32
N PRO A 763 6.36 30.52 25.24
CA PRO A 763 5.78 31.12 26.42
C PRO A 763 5.42 30.05 27.46
N LYS A 764 5.62 30.32 28.77
CA LYS A 764 5.12 29.43 29.83
C LYS A 764 3.61 29.27 29.65
N GLU A 765 3.15 28.06 29.45
CA GLU A 765 1.74 27.75 29.19
C GLU A 765 0.87 28.26 30.35
N GLN A 766 -0.02 29.19 30.08
CA GLN A 766 -1.26 29.30 30.84
C GLN A 766 -2.03 28.00 30.56
N LYS A 767 -2.44 27.28 31.63
CA LYS A 767 -3.29 26.08 31.54
C LYS A 767 -4.54 26.43 30.73
N ALA A 768 -4.50 26.17 29.44
CA ALA A 768 -5.63 26.31 28.55
C ALA A 768 -6.30 24.97 28.35
N SER A 769 -7.62 25.01 28.40
CA SER A 769 -8.55 23.92 28.14
C SER A 769 -8.22 23.10 26.87
N SER A 770 -8.42 21.83 26.95
CA SER A 770 -8.32 20.65 26.12
C SER A 770 -8.57 20.68 24.62
N SER A 771 -8.15 21.68 23.87
CA SER A 771 -7.96 21.54 22.42
C SER A 771 -6.51 21.85 22.09
N LYS A 772 -5.69 20.81 21.94
CA LYS A 772 -4.34 20.95 21.38
C LYS A 772 -4.51 21.31 19.90
N SER A 773 -4.34 22.56 19.55
CA SER A 773 -4.07 22.92 18.16
C SER A 773 -2.74 22.27 17.76
N LEU A 774 -2.75 21.47 16.69
CA LEU A 774 -1.54 20.91 16.11
C LEU A 774 -0.59 22.05 15.74
N SER A 775 0.73 21.85 15.91
CA SER A 775 1.69 22.82 15.38
C SER A 775 1.65 22.77 13.84
N ILE A 776 2.04 23.85 13.18
CA ILE A 776 2.13 23.92 11.71
C ILE A 776 2.98 22.76 11.16
N VAL A 777 4.02 22.36 11.91
CA VAL A 777 4.90 21.24 11.54
C VAL A 777 4.19 19.91 11.68
N ASP A 778 3.41 19.71 12.75
CA ASP A 778 2.61 18.49 12.94
C ASP A 778 1.50 18.40 11.88
N GLU A 779 0.86 19.53 11.56
CA GLU A 779 -0.14 19.61 10.50
C GLU A 779 0.45 19.31 9.12
N PHE A 780 1.65 19.83 8.82
CA PHE A 780 2.36 19.53 7.58
C PHE A 780 2.75 18.05 7.50
N ALA A 781 3.31 17.48 8.56
CA ALA A 781 3.69 16.07 8.59
C ALA A 781 2.47 15.16 8.39
N MET A 782 1.31 15.49 8.98
CA MET A 782 0.05 14.78 8.75
C MET A 782 -0.43 14.94 7.30
N THR A 783 -0.40 16.15 6.75
CA THR A 783 -0.81 16.41 5.37
C THR A 783 0.11 15.73 4.36
N LEU A 784 1.41 15.67 4.65
CA LEU A 784 2.38 14.96 3.82
C LEU A 784 2.09 13.45 3.86
N ALA A 785 1.82 12.90 5.05
CA ALA A 785 1.39 11.52 5.19
C ALA A 785 0.06 11.26 4.44
N GLU A 786 -0.92 12.15 4.55
CA GLU A 786 -2.19 12.07 3.82
C GLU A 786 -2.01 12.19 2.30
N SER A 787 -1.06 12.99 1.82
CA SER A 787 -0.80 13.20 0.39
C SER A 787 0.08 12.12 -0.23
N THR A 788 0.96 11.49 0.57
CA THR A 788 1.82 10.38 0.14
C THR A 788 1.12 9.03 0.24
N VAL A 789 0.04 8.99 1.01
CA VAL A 789 -0.86 7.85 1.05
C VAL A 789 -2.01 8.14 0.09
N PRO A 790 -1.92 7.75 -1.21
CA PRO A 790 -3.06 7.84 -2.10
C PRO A 790 -4.15 7.02 -1.46
N GLN A 791 -5.32 7.62 -1.26
CA GLN A 791 -6.51 7.02 -0.70
C GLN A 791 -6.34 5.54 -0.38
N LEU A 792 -5.81 5.30 0.79
CA LEU A 792 -5.32 4.08 1.35
C LEU A 792 -6.30 2.92 1.25
N PRO A 793 -6.26 2.11 0.26
CA PRO A 793 -6.47 0.72 0.51
C PRO A 793 -5.49 -0.24 -0.16
N CYS A 794 -4.84 0.12 -1.28
CA CYS A 794 -3.81 -0.78 -1.81
C CYS A 794 -2.54 -0.80 -0.96
N GLY A 795 -1.99 0.37 -0.58
CA GLY A 795 -0.68 0.44 0.04
C GLY A 795 -0.59 -0.09 1.47
N LEU A 796 -1.60 0.15 2.34
CA LEU A 796 -1.55 -0.33 3.73
C LEU A 796 -2.13 -1.72 3.92
N ALA A 797 -2.98 -2.21 3.04
CA ALA A 797 -3.40 -3.60 3.10
C ALA A 797 -2.21 -4.55 2.89
N HIS A 798 -1.22 -4.14 2.10
CA HIS A 798 0.03 -4.88 1.92
C HIS A 798 0.95 -4.78 3.14
N LEU A 799 1.04 -3.64 3.82
CA LEU A 799 1.77 -3.51 5.09
C LEU A 799 1.11 -4.28 6.24
N GLU A 800 -0.20 -4.52 6.18
CA GLU A 800 -0.91 -5.38 7.13
C GLU A 800 -0.67 -6.88 6.87
N THR A 801 -0.39 -7.26 5.65
CA THR A 801 0.12 -8.59 5.30
C THR A 801 1.63 -8.55 5.41
N ALA A 802 2.19 -8.99 6.51
CA ALA A 802 3.61 -8.91 6.91
C ALA A 802 4.65 -9.50 5.90
N ALA A 803 4.27 -9.64 4.64
CA ALA A 803 5.06 -10.28 3.59
C ALA A 803 5.92 -9.30 2.78
N ASP A 804 5.68 -7.97 2.86
CA ASP A 804 6.33 -7.04 1.93
C ASP A 804 7.54 -6.35 2.55
N HIS A 805 8.67 -7.03 2.52
CA HIS A 805 9.94 -6.51 2.99
C HIS A 805 10.48 -5.36 2.15
N ASP A 806 10.17 -5.30 0.86
CA ASP A 806 10.61 -4.19 0.01
C ASP A 806 9.87 -2.91 0.32
N GLU A 807 8.56 -2.98 0.59
CA GLU A 807 7.84 -1.84 1.14
C GLU A 807 8.39 -1.47 2.52
N ALA A 808 8.70 -2.45 3.36
CA ALA A 808 9.35 -2.23 4.65
C ALA A 808 10.77 -1.65 4.48
N ARG A 809 11.50 -2.05 3.45
CA ARG A 809 12.82 -1.52 3.14
C ARG A 809 12.75 -0.09 2.60
N SER A 810 11.84 0.19 1.69
CA SER A 810 11.54 1.56 1.22
C SER A 810 11.10 2.44 2.39
N PHE A 811 10.18 1.96 3.22
CA PHE A 811 9.77 2.60 4.45
C PHE A 811 10.94 2.88 5.39
N LEU A 812 11.81 1.90 5.63
CA LEU A 812 12.98 2.06 6.49
C LEU A 812 13.98 3.04 5.90
N ARG A 813 14.20 3.00 4.58
CA ARG A 813 15.03 3.96 3.85
C ARG A 813 14.55 5.38 4.07
N ILE A 814 13.25 5.63 3.91
CA ILE A 814 12.62 6.93 4.14
C ILE A 814 12.74 7.33 5.62
N LEU A 815 12.42 6.43 6.55
CA LEU A 815 12.49 6.70 7.99
C LEU A 815 13.92 7.08 8.45
N LEU A 816 14.92 6.36 8.00
CA LEU A 816 16.33 6.62 8.36
C LEU A 816 16.83 7.96 7.79
N ASN A 817 16.27 8.41 6.68
CA ASN A 817 16.60 9.71 6.07
C ASN A 817 15.75 10.87 6.61
N GLN A 818 14.82 10.62 7.55
CA GLN A 818 14.05 11.66 8.26
C GLN A 818 14.68 12.07 9.59
N THR A 819 15.97 11.98 9.74
CA THR A 819 16.67 12.49 10.92
C THR A 819 16.52 14.00 11.02
N ALA A 820 16.13 14.48 12.20
CA ALA A 820 15.98 15.91 12.46
C ALA A 820 17.33 16.59 12.69
N LEU A 821 17.45 17.87 12.28
CA LEU A 821 18.59 18.68 12.62
C LEU A 821 18.78 18.77 14.16
N PRO A 822 20.00 18.61 14.71
CA PRO A 822 20.21 18.64 16.14
C PRO A 822 19.68 19.92 16.79
N VAL A 823 19.07 19.78 17.97
CA VAL A 823 18.50 20.89 18.72
C VAL A 823 19.54 21.99 18.99
N THR A 824 20.79 21.61 19.25
CA THR A 824 21.92 22.50 19.46
C THR A 824 22.29 23.36 18.25
N GLU A 825 21.87 23.00 17.06
CA GLU A 825 22.02 23.77 15.82
C GLU A 825 20.72 24.49 15.45
N MET A 826 19.59 23.81 15.60
CA MET A 826 18.30 24.31 15.21
C MET A 826 17.85 25.51 16.06
N GLN A 827 17.94 25.39 17.38
CA GLN A 827 17.49 26.47 18.29
C GLN A 827 18.26 27.79 18.12
N PRO A 828 19.61 27.81 18.13
CA PRO A 828 20.34 29.06 17.91
C PRO A 828 20.07 29.67 16.53
N MET A 829 19.99 28.84 15.48
CA MET A 829 19.70 29.29 14.13
C MET A 829 18.33 29.95 14.04
N MET A 830 17.27 29.30 14.51
CA MET A 830 15.92 29.84 14.46
C MET A 830 15.76 31.08 15.35
N THR A 831 16.42 31.11 16.51
CA THR A 831 16.46 32.30 17.37
C THR A 831 17.13 33.50 16.68
N ALA A 832 18.23 33.25 15.95
CA ALA A 832 18.89 34.30 15.17
C ALA A 832 17.99 34.85 14.06
N ARG A 833 17.27 33.96 13.33
CA ARG A 833 16.29 34.36 12.30
C ARG A 833 15.12 35.17 12.87
N LEU A 834 14.59 34.78 14.00
CA LEU A 834 13.56 35.56 14.69
C LEU A 834 14.04 36.99 15.03
N LYS A 835 15.28 37.14 15.51
CA LYS A 835 15.87 38.46 15.77
C LYS A 835 16.05 39.27 14.49
N GLU A 836 16.50 38.65 13.41
CA GLU A 836 16.65 39.27 12.10
C GLU A 836 15.30 39.81 11.58
N ILE A 837 14.25 38.98 11.58
CA ILE A 837 12.89 39.36 11.13
C ILE A 837 12.30 40.48 12.00
N MET A 838 12.46 40.38 13.32
CA MET A 838 12.03 41.48 14.21
C MET A 838 12.69 42.82 13.84
N ASN A 839 14.01 42.79 13.55
CA ASN A 839 14.74 44.01 13.16
C ASN A 839 14.31 44.51 11.77
N LEU A 840 14.05 43.57 10.82
CA LEU A 840 13.51 43.91 9.49
C LEU A 840 12.18 44.69 9.65
N TYR A 841 11.26 44.16 10.44
CA TYR A 841 9.96 44.83 10.69
C TYR A 841 10.12 46.18 11.36
N LYS A 842 10.98 46.31 12.38
CA LYS A 842 11.27 47.60 13.03
C LYS A 842 11.78 48.64 12.02
N THR A 843 12.64 48.24 11.11
CA THR A 843 13.20 49.09 10.06
C THR A 843 12.16 49.51 9.03
N LYS A 844 11.27 48.58 8.62
CA LYS A 844 10.27 48.82 7.58
C LYS A 844 8.97 49.47 8.10
N ARG A 845 8.72 49.48 9.42
CA ARG A 845 7.49 49.94 10.06
C ARG A 845 7.15 51.38 9.70
N ALA A 846 8.13 52.31 9.75
CA ALA A 846 7.93 53.72 9.49
C ALA A 846 7.57 54.02 8.03
N SER A 847 8.00 53.14 7.10
CA SER A 847 7.73 53.22 5.65
C SER A 847 6.69 52.22 5.17
N ALA A 848 5.87 51.64 6.06
CA ALA A 848 4.85 50.71 5.70
C ALA A 848 3.83 51.35 4.72
N PRO A 849 3.50 50.70 3.59
CA PRO A 849 2.69 51.31 2.52
C PRO A 849 1.23 51.60 2.94
N ASP A 850 0.69 50.83 3.88
CA ASP A 850 -0.68 50.93 4.37
C ASP A 850 -0.78 50.62 5.85
N ALA A 851 -1.98 50.83 6.44
CA ALA A 851 -2.26 50.61 7.83
C ALA A 851 -2.17 49.12 8.23
N ASP A 852 -2.73 48.23 7.41
CA ASP A 852 -2.78 46.78 7.66
C ASP A 852 -1.37 46.21 7.73
N THR A 853 -0.50 46.56 6.80
CA THR A 853 0.92 46.20 6.81
C THR A 853 1.65 46.68 8.05
N ARG A 854 1.37 47.93 8.48
CA ARG A 854 1.96 48.51 9.70
C ARG A 854 1.48 47.81 10.95
N ASP A 855 0.19 47.54 11.07
CA ASP A 855 -0.40 46.81 12.20
C ASP A 855 0.13 45.41 12.30
N PHE A 856 0.33 44.70 11.13
CA PHE A 856 0.96 43.42 11.09
C PHE A 856 2.40 43.44 11.62
N TYR A 857 3.19 44.43 11.18
CA TYR A 857 4.57 44.59 11.69
C TYR A 857 4.57 44.85 13.18
N ASP A 858 3.69 45.72 13.69
CA ASP A 858 3.58 46.06 15.12
C ASP A 858 3.23 44.82 15.96
N TYR A 859 2.27 44.05 15.51
CA TYR A 859 1.89 42.81 16.17
C TYR A 859 3.06 41.81 16.22
N GLN A 860 3.75 41.57 15.07
CA GLN A 860 4.85 40.60 15.01
C GLN A 860 6.06 41.06 15.84
N ILE A 861 6.37 42.35 15.87
CA ILE A 861 7.41 42.92 16.75
C ILE A 861 7.10 42.61 18.21
N LEU A 862 5.86 42.83 18.65
CA LEU A 862 5.42 42.55 20.01
C LEU A 862 5.46 41.04 20.32
N ALA A 863 4.97 40.20 19.41
CA ALA A 863 4.92 38.75 19.57
C ALA A 863 6.32 38.14 19.67
N ILE A 864 7.20 38.43 18.71
CA ILE A 864 8.60 37.98 18.72
C ILE A 864 9.34 38.53 19.92
N GLY A 865 9.11 39.82 20.26
CA GLY A 865 9.74 40.47 21.40
C GLY A 865 9.38 39.83 22.77
N LYS A 866 8.13 39.38 22.94
CA LYS A 866 7.73 38.61 24.13
C LYS A 866 8.45 37.26 24.21
N ILE A 867 8.56 36.55 23.08
CA ILE A 867 9.23 35.23 22.99
C ILE A 867 10.71 35.36 23.31
N LEU A 868 11.39 36.37 22.76
CA LEU A 868 12.83 36.60 22.98
C LEU A 868 13.17 37.16 24.37
N LYS A 869 12.20 37.71 25.14
CA LYS A 869 12.40 38.30 26.49
C LYS A 869 12.08 37.33 27.62
N ASN A 870 11.50 36.16 27.31
CA ASN A 870 11.16 35.18 28.35
C ASN A 870 12.35 34.31 28.79
N ASP A 871 13.60 34.77 28.56
CA ASP A 871 14.80 34.20 29.18
C ASP A 871 15.09 34.83 30.55
#